data_b49d4f5294661c91a9a90a636e329d40
#
_entry.id   b49d4f5294661c91a9a90a636e329d40
#
_cell.length_a   1.000
_cell.length_b   1.000
_cell.length_c   1.000
_cell.angle_alpha   90.00
_cell.angle_beta   90.00
_cell.angle_gamma   90.00
#
_symmetry.space_group_name_H-M   'P 1'
#
loop_
_entity.id
_entity.type
_entity.pdbx_description
1 polymer ?
#
loop_
_entity_poly.entity_id
_entity_poly.type
_entity_poly.pdbx_seq_one_letter_code
_entity_poly.pdbx_strand_id
1 'polypeptide(L)'
;MTVLSNMALNTMSERIAKQQTKPMRLALLLCKPNIASINEHLITVDTHSVDGFALALLHACEHLSSTSNDMVNIGDRLWIMSGLIAAKNGIHAHVYINGIALSNNQNEAVTLALKHAKRLHAQPQIVALDGCYNFSASSDGNATDDAVTDPANDSRSESAPHASAPHTNEMAQTALTAMVNLVESIASRCIPTQDKANGQYWFSAFHQSRVAALCYPTASGVQAIILTQGRALIAAKPLISAQRLWLPLSAASLAQLHTKLMGLSSQLHSAIDDISLLELIKTSLLDYQTDAPLALVLMAADRRALVQEVSAMMTIIATHQQHDANSHTPIEYKTPAGSCLYSAPLGHNGLSFVYPGVGTVYPKMLSQIGLVFPDLYAELENQGDMQSMLQTDFIYAADKNRAAQMSLSQLAIAGVGASYILTKLLQQEFAIEPRFALGYSMGEAAMWASLNVWQTPHSMIAATQNSSIFTQDISGELRCVRQQWQLADDENIVWNSFVTRASIDELAPHLANYPRAYIAIIQGDTCVVAGCENSCKALLKQAGKRGIAANRVTAMHTPAALNISESVRQFYQQPLVENLPSQLQFISAAETQPVVLTSQAIAKSIADTFCHQLNFTQLILNAREQGCRLFVEVGADRQTTTLIDKINAQSSNSVSAMAMAVNAKGGDDVTSLLKCLGQLIAHRVPMSLSPFIRSLDASINTLSQQAALADGSSLICYSETSLEGEPH
;
A
#
# COMPACT_ATOMS: atom_id res chain seq x y z
N MET A 1 -5.92 -1.13 57.45
CA MET A 1 -5.68 -1.18 56.00
C MET A 1 -6.97 -1.21 55.17
N THR A 2 -8.01 -1.93 55.55
CA THR A 2 -9.27 -2.06 54.78
C THR A 2 -10.10 -0.76 54.68
N VAL A 3 -10.01 0.13 55.67
CA VAL A 3 -10.79 1.40 55.70
C VAL A 3 -10.17 2.48 54.81
N LEU A 4 -8.84 2.49 54.68
CA LEU A 4 -8.13 3.42 53.74
C LEU A 4 -8.31 3.03 52.27
N SER A 5 -8.46 1.73 51.97
CA SER A 5 -8.74 1.27 50.64
C SER A 5 -10.15 1.67 50.15
N ASN A 6 -11.17 1.58 51.03
CA ASN A 6 -12.54 2.00 50.67
C ASN A 6 -12.72 3.51 50.52
N MET A 7 -11.97 4.34 51.25
CA MET A 7 -11.98 5.79 51.05
C MET A 7 -11.32 6.23 49.73
N ALA A 8 -10.26 5.55 49.33
CA ALA A 8 -9.62 5.80 48.03
C ALA A 8 -10.49 5.33 46.83
N LEU A 9 -11.26 4.27 47.01
CA LEU A 9 -12.15 3.67 46.03
C LEU A 9 -13.36 4.56 45.69
N ASN A 10 -14.01 5.14 46.73
CA ASN A 10 -15.10 6.10 46.53
C ASN A 10 -14.60 7.37 45.82
N THR A 11 -13.39 7.82 46.10
CA THR A 11 -12.81 9.01 45.46
C THR A 11 -12.55 8.83 43.96
N MET A 12 -12.08 7.65 43.49
CA MET A 12 -11.82 7.44 42.08
C MET A 12 -13.10 7.37 41.25
N SER A 13 -14.12 6.64 41.70
CA SER A 13 -15.42 6.57 41.05
C SER A 13 -16.12 7.94 41.00
N GLU A 14 -16.09 8.70 42.09
CA GLU A 14 -16.63 10.08 42.11
C GLU A 14 -15.87 11.04 41.20
N ARG A 15 -14.54 10.94 41.13
CA ARG A 15 -13.70 11.75 40.25
C ARG A 15 -13.99 11.47 38.77
N ILE A 16 -14.12 10.19 38.37
CA ILE A 16 -14.51 9.80 37.03
C ILE A 16 -15.92 10.28 36.72
N ALA A 17 -16.89 10.12 37.61
CA ALA A 17 -18.24 10.63 37.41
C ALA A 17 -18.26 12.15 37.19
N LYS A 18 -17.44 12.90 37.92
CA LYS A 18 -17.28 14.34 37.74
C LYS A 18 -16.67 14.69 36.37
N GLN A 19 -15.71 13.90 35.89
CA GLN A 19 -15.14 14.10 34.55
C GLN A 19 -16.17 13.81 33.45
N GLN A 20 -17.02 12.82 33.60
CA GLN A 20 -18.07 12.46 32.63
C GLN A 20 -19.10 13.58 32.39
N THR A 21 -19.22 14.55 33.30
CA THR A 21 -20.10 15.71 33.12
C THR A 21 -19.52 16.76 32.16
N LYS A 22 -18.23 16.69 31.84
CA LYS A 22 -17.52 17.66 30.99
C LYS A 22 -17.17 17.07 29.64
N PRO A 23 -17.24 17.84 28.52
CA PRO A 23 -16.70 17.38 27.25
C PRO A 23 -15.20 17.11 27.37
N MET A 24 -14.76 15.96 26.93
CA MET A 24 -13.34 15.58 26.94
C MET A 24 -12.81 15.50 25.50
N ARG A 25 -11.71 16.19 25.24
CA ARG A 25 -10.91 16.04 24.03
C ARG A 25 -9.46 16.38 24.37
N LEU A 26 -8.70 15.36 24.73
CA LEU A 26 -7.29 15.48 25.06
C LEU A 26 -6.44 14.94 23.91
N ALA A 27 -5.50 15.75 23.45
CA ALA A 27 -4.55 15.38 22.42
C ALA A 27 -3.42 14.53 23.01
N LEU A 28 -3.17 13.36 22.44
CA LEU A 28 -2.07 12.45 22.76
C LEU A 28 -0.99 12.57 21.70
N LEU A 29 0.26 12.67 22.16
CA LEU A 29 1.44 12.77 21.34
C LEU A 29 2.44 11.70 21.77
N LEU A 30 3.12 11.07 20.79
CA LEU A 30 4.17 10.08 21.02
C LEU A 30 5.55 10.72 21.23
N CYS A 31 5.69 12.00 20.95
CA CYS A 31 6.89 12.79 21.18
C CYS A 31 6.56 14.16 21.75
N LYS A 32 7.51 14.77 22.45
CA LYS A 32 7.37 16.11 23.01
C LYS A 32 7.30 17.14 21.89
N PRO A 33 6.24 17.97 21.82
CA PRO A 33 6.19 19.07 20.85
C PRO A 33 7.17 20.18 21.26
N ASN A 34 7.88 20.74 20.29
CA ASN A 34 8.82 21.82 20.54
C ASN A 34 8.10 23.17 20.62
N ILE A 35 7.58 23.51 21.82
CA ILE A 35 6.87 24.76 22.04
C ILE A 35 7.37 25.41 23.35
N ALA A 36 8.03 26.55 23.23
CA ALA A 36 8.61 27.26 24.35
C ALA A 36 7.56 27.85 25.35
N SER A 37 6.30 27.96 24.98
CA SER A 37 5.23 28.61 25.78
C SER A 37 4.34 27.64 26.56
N ILE A 38 4.64 26.34 26.56
CA ILE A 38 3.85 25.31 27.24
C ILE A 38 4.59 24.84 28.47
N ASN A 39 3.90 24.80 29.62
CA ASN A 39 4.47 24.27 30.86
C ASN A 39 4.33 22.74 30.86
N GLU A 40 5.41 22.05 31.17
CA GLU A 40 5.43 20.62 31.28
C GLU A 40 5.24 20.16 32.73
N HIS A 41 4.36 19.19 32.95
CA HIS A 41 4.13 18.53 34.23
C HIS A 41 4.40 17.02 34.07
N LEU A 42 5.37 16.52 34.77
CA LEU A 42 5.66 15.09 34.81
C LEU A 42 4.75 14.41 35.83
N ILE A 43 4.01 13.41 35.40
CA ILE A 43 3.25 12.51 36.26
C ILE A 43 3.88 11.12 36.20
N THR A 44 4.41 10.68 37.31
CA THR A 44 4.95 9.32 37.44
C THR A 44 3.80 8.33 37.65
N VAL A 45 3.88 7.18 36.99
CA VAL A 45 2.94 6.06 37.20
C VAL A 45 3.43 5.28 38.42
N ASP A 46 2.57 5.17 39.45
CA ASP A 46 2.86 4.30 40.59
C ASP A 46 2.73 2.83 40.15
N THR A 47 3.88 2.20 39.91
CA THR A 47 3.94 0.80 39.48
C THR A 47 3.67 -0.19 40.60
N HIS A 48 3.61 0.27 41.86
CA HIS A 48 3.26 -0.57 43.01
C HIS A 48 1.75 -0.65 43.33
N SER A 49 0.95 0.14 42.60
CA SER A 49 -0.51 0.18 42.73
C SER A 49 -1.20 -0.38 41.49
N VAL A 50 -2.21 -1.24 41.68
CA VAL A 50 -3.10 -1.71 40.61
C VAL A 50 -3.76 -0.54 39.89
N ASP A 51 -4.05 0.54 40.61
CA ASP A 51 -4.69 1.75 40.10
C ASP A 51 -3.67 2.80 39.58
N GLY A 52 -2.38 2.51 39.64
CA GLY A 52 -1.33 3.51 39.37
C GLY A 52 -1.47 4.22 38.05
N PHE A 53 -1.70 3.48 36.96
CA PHE A 53 -1.93 4.07 35.65
C PHE A 53 -3.26 4.80 35.56
N ALA A 54 -4.33 4.22 36.14
CA ALA A 54 -5.67 4.81 36.19
C ALA A 54 -5.68 6.18 36.87
N LEU A 55 -5.00 6.27 38.01
CA LEU A 55 -4.88 7.48 38.80
C LEU A 55 -4.00 8.53 38.09
N ALA A 56 -2.90 8.13 37.49
CA ALA A 56 -2.04 9.03 36.72
C ALA A 56 -2.80 9.66 35.54
N LEU A 57 -3.55 8.85 34.78
CA LEU A 57 -4.35 9.33 33.66
C LEU A 57 -5.50 10.23 34.13
N LEU A 58 -6.20 9.85 35.20
CA LEU A 58 -7.29 10.65 35.76
C LEU A 58 -6.77 12.00 36.25
N HIS A 59 -5.60 12.03 36.90
CA HIS A 59 -4.93 13.26 37.33
C HIS A 59 -4.58 14.15 36.12
N ALA A 60 -4.05 13.57 35.03
CA ALA A 60 -3.81 14.30 33.79
C ALA A 60 -5.10 14.88 33.21
N CYS A 61 -6.18 14.10 33.17
CA CYS A 61 -7.48 14.56 32.69
C CYS A 61 -8.05 15.74 33.53
N GLU A 62 -7.92 15.67 34.83
CA GLU A 62 -8.36 16.75 35.74
C GLU A 62 -7.53 18.01 35.57
N HIS A 63 -6.22 17.87 35.50
CA HIS A 63 -5.29 18.99 35.32
C HIS A 63 -5.54 19.73 33.98
N LEU A 64 -5.72 18.97 32.88
CA LEU A 64 -5.90 19.51 31.54
C LEU A 64 -7.36 19.88 31.19
N SER A 65 -8.32 19.61 32.06
CA SER A 65 -9.74 19.91 31.81
C SER A 65 -10.08 21.41 31.87
N SER A 66 -9.17 22.25 32.36
CA SER A 66 -9.25 23.70 32.36
C SER A 66 -8.47 24.32 31.19
N THR A 67 -8.62 25.59 30.95
CA THR A 67 -7.97 26.38 29.88
C THR A 67 -6.45 26.57 30.10
N SER A 68 -5.79 25.71 30.87
CA SER A 68 -4.36 25.79 31.17
C SER A 68 -3.51 25.48 29.92
N ASN A 69 -2.47 26.28 29.73
CA ASN A 69 -1.49 26.11 28.66
C ASN A 69 -0.43 25.06 29.07
N ASP A 70 -0.91 23.94 29.63
CA ASP A 70 -0.09 22.91 30.24
C ASP A 70 -0.10 21.64 29.39
N MET A 71 0.98 20.89 29.46
CA MET A 71 1.17 19.57 28.91
C MET A 71 1.60 18.61 30.02
N VAL A 72 1.02 17.43 30.03
CA VAL A 72 1.33 16.38 31.01
C VAL A 72 2.11 15.27 30.32
N ASN A 73 3.22 14.89 30.89
CA ASN A 73 4.01 13.74 30.45
C ASN A 73 3.73 12.56 31.38
N ILE A 74 3.36 11.41 30.82
CA ILE A 74 3.13 10.17 31.57
C ILE A 74 4.21 9.16 31.20
N GLY A 75 5.08 8.84 32.13
CA GLY A 75 6.09 7.80 32.03
C GLY A 75 7.08 7.99 30.88
N ASP A 76 7.42 9.23 30.54
CA ASP A 76 8.33 9.62 29.46
C ASP A 76 8.00 9.06 28.06
N ARG A 77 6.76 8.58 27.86
CA ARG A 77 6.31 7.92 26.63
C ARG A 77 5.08 8.56 25.99
N LEU A 78 4.26 9.25 26.79
CA LEU A 78 3.02 9.87 26.32
C LEU A 78 2.96 11.32 26.79
N TRP A 79 2.73 12.24 25.87
CA TRP A 79 2.45 13.65 26.16
C TRP A 79 0.99 13.95 25.88
N ILE A 80 0.33 14.52 26.88
CA ILE A 80 -1.11 14.81 26.85
C ILE A 80 -1.31 16.31 27.05
N MET A 81 -2.16 16.91 26.22
CA MET A 81 -2.57 18.29 26.34
C MET A 81 -4.03 18.49 25.98
N SER A 82 -4.60 19.63 26.31
CA SER A 82 -5.93 20.01 25.85
C SER A 82 -5.97 20.03 24.32
N GLY A 83 -6.94 19.37 23.71
CA GLY A 83 -7.12 19.37 22.25
C GLY A 83 -7.38 20.79 21.68
N LEU A 84 -7.94 21.68 22.49
CA LEU A 84 -8.11 23.10 22.13
C LEU A 84 -6.77 23.84 22.08
N ILE A 85 -5.91 23.58 23.07
CA ILE A 85 -4.56 24.18 23.13
C ILE A 85 -3.69 23.63 22.02
N ALA A 86 -3.76 22.31 21.75
CA ALA A 86 -3.06 21.70 20.62
C ALA A 86 -3.45 22.39 19.30
N ALA A 87 -4.75 22.52 19.03
CA ALA A 87 -5.26 23.18 17.83
C ALA A 87 -4.82 24.66 17.73
N LYS A 88 -4.85 25.40 18.85
CA LYS A 88 -4.43 26.81 18.91
C LYS A 88 -2.95 27.01 18.57
N ASN A 89 -2.11 26.02 18.92
CA ASN A 89 -0.67 26.05 18.65
C ASN A 89 -0.28 25.32 17.37
N GLY A 90 -1.24 24.92 16.52
CA GLY A 90 -0.96 24.21 15.28
C GLY A 90 -0.45 22.75 15.47
N ILE A 91 -0.60 22.18 16.69
CA ILE A 91 -0.15 20.84 17.00
C ILE A 91 -1.17 19.82 16.50
N HIS A 92 -0.76 18.91 15.67
CA HIS A 92 -1.57 17.77 15.24
C HIS A 92 -1.39 16.60 16.20
N ALA A 93 -2.48 16.17 16.83
CA ALA A 93 -2.47 15.02 17.73
C ALA A 93 -2.36 13.71 16.91
N HIS A 94 -1.63 12.73 17.44
CA HIS A 94 -1.65 11.36 16.93
C HIS A 94 -3.00 10.70 17.23
N VAL A 95 -3.49 10.88 18.45
CA VAL A 95 -4.75 10.31 18.95
C VAL A 95 -5.43 11.31 19.88
N TYR A 96 -6.76 11.22 20.01
CA TYR A 96 -7.51 11.93 21.03
C TYR A 96 -8.12 10.98 22.05
N ILE A 97 -8.03 11.30 23.34
CA ILE A 97 -8.88 10.74 24.38
C ILE A 97 -10.19 11.51 24.38
N ASN A 98 -11.30 10.83 24.12
CA ASN A 98 -12.62 11.44 24.01
C ASN A 98 -13.58 11.02 25.12
N GLY A 99 -13.33 9.91 25.79
CA GLY A 99 -14.20 9.40 26.85
C GLY A 99 -13.47 8.50 27.82
N ILE A 100 -13.92 8.50 29.07
CA ILE A 100 -13.43 7.66 30.16
C ILE A 100 -14.62 7.18 30.99
N ALA A 101 -14.62 5.92 31.42
CA ALA A 101 -15.62 5.38 32.32
C ALA A 101 -15.06 4.28 33.20
N LEU A 102 -15.78 3.98 34.26
CA LEU A 102 -15.51 2.88 35.17
C LEU A 102 -16.81 2.08 35.38
N SER A 103 -16.75 0.78 35.31
CA SER A 103 -17.87 -0.13 35.61
C SER A 103 -17.38 -1.47 36.16
N ASN A 104 -18.29 -2.26 36.66
CA ASN A 104 -17.99 -3.61 37.18
C ASN A 104 -17.66 -4.60 36.03
N ASN A 105 -18.04 -4.30 34.81
CA ASN A 105 -17.69 -5.13 33.64
C ASN A 105 -17.25 -4.31 32.45
N GLN A 106 -16.50 -4.96 31.55
CA GLN A 106 -15.87 -4.33 30.39
C GLN A 106 -16.88 -3.70 29.40
N ASN A 107 -17.94 -4.42 29.05
CA ASN A 107 -18.91 -3.97 28.06
C ASN A 107 -19.66 -2.71 28.50
N GLU A 108 -20.04 -2.69 29.80
CA GLU A 108 -20.68 -1.52 30.40
C GLU A 108 -19.72 -0.34 30.49
N ALA A 109 -18.46 -0.57 30.88
CA ALA A 109 -17.44 0.45 30.94
C ALA A 109 -17.22 1.09 29.55
N VAL A 110 -17.09 0.29 28.47
CA VAL A 110 -16.98 0.77 27.09
C VAL A 110 -18.21 1.56 26.68
N THR A 111 -19.41 1.07 26.98
CA THR A 111 -20.67 1.76 26.66
C THR A 111 -20.76 3.14 27.34
N LEU A 112 -20.40 3.21 28.60
CA LEU A 112 -20.37 4.48 29.34
C LEU A 112 -19.30 5.42 28.83
N ALA A 113 -18.13 4.91 28.47
CA ALA A 113 -17.06 5.72 27.88
C ALA A 113 -17.44 6.28 26.49
N LEU A 114 -18.13 5.49 25.65
CA LEU A 114 -18.70 5.94 24.38
C LEU A 114 -19.77 7.02 24.56
N LYS A 115 -20.61 6.86 25.59
CA LYS A 115 -21.59 7.89 25.96
C LYS A 115 -20.91 9.18 26.35
N HIS A 116 -19.86 9.11 27.16
CA HIS A 116 -19.04 10.29 27.53
C HIS A 116 -18.40 10.92 26.28
N ALA A 117 -17.87 10.11 25.36
CA ALA A 117 -17.30 10.57 24.10
C ALA A 117 -18.34 11.12 23.09
N LYS A 118 -19.64 11.08 23.41
CA LYS A 118 -20.76 11.43 22.52
C LYS A 118 -20.76 10.59 21.21
N ARG A 119 -20.37 9.33 21.30
CA ARG A 119 -20.25 8.38 20.17
C ARG A 119 -21.07 7.12 20.43
N LEU A 120 -22.30 7.26 20.89
CA LEU A 120 -23.19 6.15 21.29
C LEU A 120 -23.44 5.11 20.18
N HIS A 121 -23.34 5.52 18.92
CA HIS A 121 -23.54 4.63 17.77
C HIS A 121 -22.23 4.12 17.15
N ALA A 122 -21.07 4.54 17.68
CA ALA A 122 -19.79 4.04 17.21
C ALA A 122 -19.42 2.77 17.98
N GLN A 123 -19.15 1.69 17.27
CA GLN A 123 -18.52 0.52 17.86
C GLN A 123 -16.99 0.71 17.79
N PRO A 124 -16.24 0.47 18.89
CA PRO A 124 -14.79 0.44 18.79
C PRO A 124 -14.38 -0.71 17.88
N GLN A 125 -13.55 -0.41 16.88
CA GLN A 125 -13.04 -1.42 15.96
C GLN A 125 -12.01 -2.34 16.64
N ILE A 126 -11.37 -1.84 17.70
CA ILE A 126 -10.42 -2.59 18.53
C ILE A 126 -10.76 -2.35 20.01
N VAL A 127 -10.82 -3.43 20.77
CA VAL A 127 -10.89 -3.39 22.23
C VAL A 127 -9.67 -4.10 22.79
N ALA A 128 -8.80 -3.34 23.47
CA ALA A 128 -7.63 -3.87 24.15
C ALA A 128 -7.97 -4.16 25.62
N LEU A 129 -7.74 -5.37 26.08
CA LEU A 129 -7.90 -5.82 27.47
C LEU A 129 -6.69 -6.64 27.87
N ASP A 130 -6.06 -6.29 28.99
CA ASP A 130 -4.89 -7.00 29.55
C ASP A 130 -3.79 -7.33 28.52
N GLY A 131 -3.51 -6.39 27.60
CA GLY A 131 -2.52 -6.58 26.54
C GLY A 131 -2.99 -7.42 25.36
N CYS A 132 -4.22 -7.96 25.38
CA CYS A 132 -4.84 -8.66 24.26
C CYS A 132 -5.72 -7.71 23.45
N TYR A 133 -5.71 -7.87 22.12
CA TYR A 133 -6.50 -7.05 21.19
C TYR A 133 -7.62 -7.87 20.58
N ASN A 134 -8.87 -7.45 20.80
CA ASN A 134 -10.05 -8.04 20.20
C ASN A 134 -10.57 -7.11 19.10
N PHE A 135 -10.72 -7.63 17.89
CA PHE A 135 -11.27 -6.92 16.75
C PHE A 135 -12.76 -7.19 16.66
N SER A 136 -13.58 -6.13 16.62
CA SER A 136 -14.99 -6.28 16.25
C SER A 136 -15.04 -6.61 14.77
N ALA A 137 -15.57 -7.79 14.40
CA ALA A 137 -15.88 -8.10 13.01
C ALA A 137 -16.84 -7.02 12.48
N SER A 138 -16.58 -6.49 11.28
CA SER A 138 -17.50 -5.60 10.61
C SER A 138 -18.87 -6.30 10.50
N SER A 139 -19.89 -5.73 11.14
CA SER A 139 -21.27 -6.24 11.06
C SER A 139 -21.87 -5.83 9.72
N ASP A 140 -21.55 -6.58 8.66
CA ASP A 140 -22.34 -6.53 7.43
C ASP A 140 -22.68 -7.95 6.97
N GLY A 141 -23.95 -8.28 7.23
CA GLY A 141 -24.75 -9.15 6.39
C GLY A 141 -24.66 -10.66 6.59
N ASN A 142 -25.68 -11.19 7.23
CA ASN A 142 -26.13 -12.60 7.20
C ASN A 142 -25.24 -13.65 7.90
N ALA A 143 -25.38 -13.71 9.21
CA ALA A 143 -25.18 -14.97 9.94
C ALA A 143 -26.43 -15.85 9.66
N THR A 144 -26.30 -16.84 8.80
CA THR A 144 -27.19 -18.00 8.82
C THR A 144 -26.74 -18.87 10.01
N ASP A 145 -27.64 -18.99 10.97
CA ASP A 145 -27.62 -20.01 12.02
C ASP A 145 -27.44 -21.39 11.41
N ASP A 146 -26.31 -22.03 11.66
CA ASP A 146 -26.19 -23.48 11.67
C ASP A 146 -24.92 -23.85 12.46
N ALA A 147 -25.03 -23.79 13.79
CA ALA A 147 -24.10 -24.46 14.69
C ALA A 147 -24.90 -25.49 15.49
N VAL A 148 -25.01 -26.67 14.94
CA VAL A 148 -25.41 -27.86 15.69
C VAL A 148 -24.30 -28.23 16.65
N THR A 149 -24.50 -27.96 17.92
CA THR A 149 -23.67 -28.48 19.02
C THR A 149 -24.18 -29.85 19.40
N ASP A 150 -23.36 -30.85 19.21
CA ASP A 150 -23.55 -32.18 19.78
C ASP A 150 -22.77 -32.23 21.10
N PRO A 151 -23.40 -32.54 22.24
CA PRO A 151 -22.73 -32.67 23.53
C PRO A 151 -22.56 -34.16 23.89
N ALA A 152 -21.38 -34.72 23.73
CA ALA A 152 -21.03 -35.94 24.44
C ALA A 152 -19.53 -36.14 24.65
N ASN A 153 -19.16 -36.22 25.91
CA ASN A 153 -18.05 -36.98 26.51
C ASN A 153 -16.59 -36.50 26.24
N ASP A 154 -15.93 -35.91 27.20
CA ASP A 154 -14.93 -36.71 27.95
C ASP A 154 -14.51 -36.02 29.27
N SER A 155 -14.72 -36.77 30.36
CA SER A 155 -14.22 -36.48 31.68
C SER A 155 -12.73 -36.87 31.78
N ARG A 156 -11.82 -35.89 31.87
CA ARG A 156 -10.53 -36.08 32.54
C ARG A 156 -10.15 -34.83 33.31
N SER A 157 -10.22 -34.96 34.62
CA SER A 157 -9.64 -34.08 35.63
C SER A 157 -8.12 -34.16 35.53
N GLU A 158 -7.48 -33.12 35.01
CA GLU A 158 -6.08 -32.84 35.29
C GLU A 158 -6.01 -31.46 35.99
N SER A 159 -5.48 -31.50 37.19
CA SER A 159 -5.20 -30.37 38.05
C SER A 159 -4.27 -29.39 37.34
N ALA A 160 -4.80 -28.23 36.96
CA ALA A 160 -3.98 -27.10 36.50
C ALA A 160 -3.10 -26.62 37.68
N PRO A 161 -1.80 -26.31 37.43
CA PRO A 161 -0.99 -25.67 38.43
C PRO A 161 -1.54 -24.26 38.71
N HIS A 162 -1.67 -23.89 39.98
CA HIS A 162 -2.00 -22.56 40.43
C HIS A 162 -1.00 -21.57 39.81
N ALA A 163 -1.41 -20.89 38.76
CA ALA A 163 -0.70 -19.69 38.28
C ALA A 163 -0.83 -18.65 39.41
N SER A 164 0.29 -18.32 40.03
CA SER A 164 0.40 -17.20 40.97
C SER A 164 -0.11 -15.95 40.28
N ALA A 165 -1.01 -15.20 40.91
CA ALA A 165 -1.48 -13.92 40.41
C ALA A 165 -0.29 -13.02 40.02
N PRO A 166 -0.28 -12.37 38.84
CA PRO A 166 0.82 -11.52 38.43
C PRO A 166 1.01 -10.40 39.47
N HIS A 167 2.26 -10.13 39.80
CA HIS A 167 2.64 -9.08 40.74
C HIS A 167 2.09 -7.73 40.29
N THR A 168 1.56 -6.92 41.22
CA THR A 168 0.92 -5.60 40.98
C THR A 168 1.77 -4.64 40.14
N ASN A 169 3.10 -4.75 40.18
CA ASN A 169 4.06 -4.01 39.38
C ASN A 169 3.91 -4.27 37.87
N GLU A 170 3.55 -5.46 37.44
CA GLU A 170 3.42 -5.81 36.04
C GLU A 170 2.16 -5.23 35.39
N MET A 171 1.07 -5.07 36.16
CA MET A 171 -0.22 -4.64 35.61
C MET A 171 -0.27 -3.16 35.23
N ALA A 172 0.27 -2.27 36.04
CA ALA A 172 0.30 -0.82 35.71
C ALA A 172 1.23 -0.52 34.52
N GLN A 173 2.39 -1.19 34.47
CA GLN A 173 3.32 -1.10 33.34
C GLN A 173 2.72 -1.70 32.07
N THR A 174 1.94 -2.78 32.20
CA THR A 174 1.23 -3.40 31.08
C THR A 174 0.15 -2.47 30.52
N ALA A 175 -0.62 -1.76 31.35
CA ALA A 175 -1.65 -0.81 30.92
C ALA A 175 -1.04 0.40 30.17
N LEU A 176 0.06 0.98 30.67
CA LEU A 176 0.78 2.05 29.98
C LEU A 176 1.33 1.56 28.64
N THR A 177 1.93 0.38 28.59
CA THR A 177 2.46 -0.21 27.36
C THR A 177 1.36 -0.49 26.35
N ALA A 178 0.21 -1.01 26.79
CA ALA A 178 -0.96 -1.22 25.95
C ALA A 178 -1.51 0.10 25.39
N MET A 179 -1.53 1.17 26.19
CA MET A 179 -1.91 2.51 25.75
C MET A 179 -0.98 3.03 24.65
N VAL A 180 0.34 2.96 24.88
CA VAL A 180 1.35 3.39 23.89
C VAL A 180 1.20 2.60 22.59
N ASN A 181 1.13 1.27 22.67
CA ASN A 181 0.98 0.42 21.49
C ASN A 181 -0.31 0.73 20.71
N LEU A 182 -1.40 1.04 21.40
CA LEU A 182 -2.68 1.38 20.77
C LEU A 182 -2.63 2.77 20.12
N VAL A 183 -1.96 3.73 20.76
CA VAL A 183 -1.70 5.06 20.17
C VAL A 183 -0.82 4.95 18.93
N GLU A 184 0.26 4.17 18.98
CA GLU A 184 1.11 3.87 17.81
C GLU A 184 0.30 3.22 16.68
N SER A 185 -0.55 2.25 17.00
CA SER A 185 -1.39 1.55 16.01
C SER A 185 -2.39 2.49 15.33
N ILE A 186 -3.03 3.39 16.09
CA ILE A 186 -3.93 4.40 15.53
C ILE A 186 -3.15 5.42 14.71
N ALA A 187 -2.01 5.89 15.20
CA ALA A 187 -1.18 6.89 14.52
C ALA A 187 -0.58 6.34 13.20
N SER A 188 -0.16 5.07 13.21
CA SER A 188 0.42 4.42 12.03
C SER A 188 -0.62 3.77 11.10
N ARG A 189 -1.91 3.83 11.45
CA ARG A 189 -2.95 3.11 10.72
C ARG A 189 -2.65 1.62 10.56
N CYS A 190 -1.97 1.02 11.53
CA CYS A 190 -1.58 -0.37 11.51
C CYS A 190 -2.37 -1.16 12.54
N ILE A 191 -2.98 -2.27 12.14
CA ILE A 191 -3.67 -3.17 13.06
C ILE A 191 -2.63 -3.74 14.03
N PRO A 192 -2.83 -3.61 15.37
CA PRO A 192 -1.92 -4.18 16.34
C PRO A 192 -1.95 -5.71 16.24
N THR A 193 -0.79 -6.30 15.97
CA THR A 193 -0.60 -7.76 15.94
C THR A 193 0.49 -8.13 16.93
N GLN A 194 0.45 -9.38 17.45
CA GLN A 194 1.52 -9.88 18.30
C GLN A 194 2.88 -9.92 17.57
N ASP A 195 2.83 -10.13 16.23
CA ASP A 195 3.99 -10.04 15.36
C ASP A 195 4.02 -8.69 14.63
N LYS A 196 4.76 -7.72 15.18
CA LYS A 196 4.95 -6.38 14.58
C LYS A 196 5.53 -6.41 13.17
N ALA A 197 6.22 -7.50 12.79
CA ALA A 197 6.80 -7.65 11.45
C ALA A 197 5.73 -7.84 10.36
N ASN A 198 4.58 -8.41 10.71
CA ASN A 198 3.49 -8.74 9.80
C ASN A 198 2.26 -7.82 9.96
N GLY A 199 2.45 -6.57 10.36
CA GLY A 199 1.38 -5.60 10.47
C GLY A 199 0.58 -5.47 9.16
N GLN A 200 -0.73 -5.18 9.31
CA GLN A 200 -1.64 -4.90 8.20
C GLN A 200 -2.17 -3.48 8.34
N TYR A 201 -2.31 -2.77 7.21
CA TYR A 201 -2.95 -1.45 7.25
C TYR A 201 -4.38 -1.57 7.77
N TRP A 202 -4.74 -0.69 8.69
CA TRP A 202 -6.06 -0.63 9.31
C TRP A 202 -7.00 0.22 8.44
N PHE A 203 -7.65 -0.38 7.46
CA PHE A 203 -8.65 0.29 6.65
C PHE A 203 -9.84 0.73 7.51
N SER A 204 -10.41 1.89 7.21
CA SER A 204 -11.66 2.36 7.78
C SER A 204 -12.69 2.58 6.68
N ALA A 205 -13.97 2.39 7.00
CA ALA A 205 -15.04 2.73 6.06
C ALA A 205 -15.03 4.22 5.73
N PHE A 206 -15.49 4.57 4.53
CA PHE A 206 -15.48 5.94 4.03
C PHE A 206 -16.15 6.91 5.02
N HIS A 207 -15.50 8.01 5.31
CA HIS A 207 -15.90 9.00 6.34
C HIS A 207 -15.97 8.50 7.79
N GLN A 208 -15.49 7.31 8.10
CA GLN A 208 -15.43 6.83 9.47
C GLN A 208 -14.04 7.04 10.06
N SER A 209 -14.02 7.50 11.31
CA SER A 209 -12.78 7.60 12.09
C SER A 209 -12.48 6.26 12.76
N ARG A 210 -11.20 5.91 12.87
CA ARG A 210 -10.78 4.79 13.69
C ARG A 210 -11.04 5.10 15.15
N VAL A 211 -11.70 4.16 15.83
CA VAL A 211 -12.05 4.24 17.25
C VAL A 211 -11.56 2.97 17.93
N ALA A 212 -10.86 3.13 19.03
CA ALA A 212 -10.43 2.02 19.87
C ALA A 212 -10.84 2.25 21.31
N ALA A 213 -11.02 1.17 22.06
CA ALA A 213 -11.21 1.19 23.49
C ALA A 213 -10.03 0.50 24.18
N LEU A 214 -9.42 1.16 25.15
CA LEU A 214 -8.49 0.53 26.08
C LEU A 214 -9.24 0.23 27.36
N CYS A 215 -9.24 -1.04 27.75
CA CYS A 215 -9.83 -1.50 29.00
C CYS A 215 -8.74 -2.12 29.89
N TYR A 216 -8.78 -1.84 31.16
CA TYR A 216 -7.88 -2.46 32.13
C TYR A 216 -8.55 -2.54 33.50
N PRO A 217 -8.25 -3.60 34.30
CA PRO A 217 -8.77 -3.77 35.62
C PRO A 217 -8.19 -2.74 36.57
N THR A 218 -9.01 -2.31 37.51
CA THR A 218 -8.66 -1.48 38.66
C THR A 218 -9.23 -2.12 39.93
N ALA A 219 -8.83 -1.64 41.10
CA ALA A 219 -9.41 -2.12 42.37
C ALA A 219 -10.91 -1.84 42.47
N SER A 220 -11.45 -0.88 41.73
CA SER A 220 -12.86 -0.47 41.73
C SER A 220 -13.69 -1.04 40.57
N GLY A 221 -13.11 -1.87 39.70
CA GLY A 221 -13.77 -2.40 38.52
C GLY A 221 -12.91 -2.29 37.27
N VAL A 222 -13.52 -2.23 36.08
CA VAL A 222 -12.85 -2.07 34.80
C VAL A 222 -12.96 -0.61 34.35
N GLN A 223 -11.80 0.04 34.10
CA GLN A 223 -11.76 1.34 33.46
C GLN A 223 -11.67 1.19 31.94
N ALA A 224 -12.49 1.95 31.22
CA ALA A 224 -12.45 2.03 29.76
C ALA A 224 -12.11 3.47 29.30
N ILE A 225 -11.27 3.57 28.27
CA ILE A 225 -10.87 4.81 27.64
C ILE A 225 -11.18 4.71 26.15
N ILE A 226 -11.87 5.70 25.59
CA ILE A 226 -12.13 5.79 24.16
C ILE A 226 -11.07 6.67 23.50
N LEU A 227 -10.39 6.06 22.55
CA LEU A 227 -9.36 6.65 21.71
C LEU A 227 -9.88 6.82 20.29
N THR A 228 -9.64 7.99 19.69
CA THR A 228 -10.01 8.28 18.31
C THR A 228 -8.81 8.81 17.53
N GLN A 229 -8.76 8.51 16.24
CA GLN A 229 -7.67 8.96 15.38
C GLN A 229 -7.47 10.46 15.39
N GLY A 230 -6.23 10.89 15.41
CA GLY A 230 -5.77 12.25 15.15
C GLY A 230 -5.34 12.46 13.70
N ARG A 231 -4.73 13.61 13.45
CA ARG A 231 -4.22 13.99 12.12
C ARG A 231 -2.74 13.65 11.94
N ALA A 232 -1.95 13.67 13.02
CA ALA A 232 -0.55 13.29 12.92
C ALA A 232 -0.41 11.79 12.65
N LEU A 233 0.43 11.46 11.69
CA LEU A 233 0.69 10.09 11.25
C LEU A 233 2.15 9.73 11.48
N ILE A 234 2.40 8.47 11.67
CA ILE A 234 3.75 7.88 11.70
C ILE A 234 3.79 6.67 10.77
N ALA A 235 4.91 6.44 10.10
CA ALA A 235 5.08 5.22 9.32
C ALA A 235 5.26 4.03 10.26
N ALA A 236 4.48 2.95 10.07
CA ALA A 236 4.65 1.71 10.82
C ALA A 236 5.93 0.96 10.43
N LYS A 237 6.41 1.19 9.21
CA LYS A 237 7.64 0.60 8.66
C LYS A 237 8.44 1.66 7.91
N PRO A 238 9.76 1.67 8.05
CA PRO A 238 10.60 2.57 7.28
C PRO A 238 10.73 2.11 5.82
N LEU A 239 10.91 3.07 4.90
CA LEU A 239 11.26 2.81 3.51
C LEU A 239 12.69 2.26 3.41
N ILE A 240 13.63 2.84 4.16
CA ILE A 240 15.03 2.42 4.29
C ILE A 240 15.32 2.12 5.77
N SER A 241 16.03 1.03 6.02
CA SER A 241 16.46 0.60 7.35
C SER A 241 17.82 -0.11 7.25
N ALA A 242 18.45 -0.44 8.40
CA ALA A 242 19.67 -1.23 8.43
C ALA A 242 19.57 -2.62 7.77
N GLN A 243 18.32 -3.16 7.64
CA GLN A 243 18.00 -4.42 6.97
C GLN A 243 17.47 -4.23 5.53
N ARG A 244 17.42 -3.00 5.04
CA ARG A 244 17.00 -2.66 3.67
C ARG A 244 17.64 -1.36 3.26
N LEU A 245 18.84 -1.47 2.71
CA LEU A 245 19.70 -0.36 2.30
C LEU A 245 19.43 0.00 0.84
N TRP A 246 19.41 1.29 0.56
CA TRP A 246 19.24 1.83 -0.78
C TRP A 246 20.03 3.15 -0.90
N LEU A 247 20.97 3.23 -1.84
CA LEU A 247 21.94 4.32 -1.92
C LEU A 247 22.20 4.70 -3.38
N PRO A 248 21.82 5.92 -3.82
CA PRO A 248 22.15 6.41 -5.14
C PRO A 248 23.50 7.13 -5.15
N LEU A 249 24.24 6.99 -6.23
CA LEU A 249 25.43 7.78 -6.54
C LEU A 249 25.29 8.42 -7.92
N SER A 250 25.68 9.67 -8.06
CA SER A 250 25.69 10.40 -9.34
C SER A 250 27.10 10.87 -9.68
N ALA A 251 27.44 10.96 -10.96
CA ALA A 251 28.74 11.42 -11.42
C ALA A 251 28.73 11.90 -12.89
N ALA A 252 29.76 12.67 -13.25
CA ALA A 252 29.97 13.12 -14.62
C ALA A 252 30.55 12.04 -15.53
N SER A 253 31.17 10.98 -14.98
CA SER A 253 31.80 9.90 -15.74
C SER A 253 31.89 8.59 -14.98
N LEU A 254 32.12 7.48 -15.67
CA LEU A 254 32.38 6.16 -15.05
C LEU A 254 33.63 6.19 -14.15
N ALA A 255 34.67 6.94 -14.52
CA ALA A 255 35.87 7.09 -13.68
C ALA A 255 35.56 7.78 -12.35
N GLN A 256 34.71 8.81 -12.37
CA GLN A 256 34.26 9.49 -11.15
C GLN A 256 33.37 8.58 -10.30
N LEU A 257 32.46 7.79 -10.93
CA LEU A 257 31.67 6.76 -10.22
C LEU A 257 32.58 5.75 -9.50
N HIS A 258 33.61 5.26 -10.19
CA HIS A 258 34.59 4.34 -9.62
C HIS A 258 35.31 4.95 -8.41
N THR A 259 35.72 6.21 -8.50
CA THR A 259 36.37 6.94 -7.38
C THR A 259 35.40 7.08 -6.19
N LYS A 260 34.14 7.43 -6.42
CA LYS A 260 33.11 7.51 -5.38
C LYS A 260 32.86 6.14 -4.72
N LEU A 261 32.84 5.06 -5.49
CA LEU A 261 32.70 3.70 -4.96
C LEU A 261 33.90 3.28 -4.09
N MET A 262 35.13 3.64 -4.46
CA MET A 262 36.32 3.42 -3.62
C MET A 262 36.21 4.15 -2.30
N GLY A 263 35.80 5.43 -2.31
CA GLY A 263 35.57 6.22 -1.10
C GLY A 263 34.47 5.59 -0.21
N LEU A 264 33.35 5.20 -0.82
CA LEU A 264 32.26 4.51 -0.12
C LEU A 264 32.72 3.19 0.50
N SER A 265 33.51 2.39 -0.22
CA SER A 265 34.08 1.14 0.31
C SER A 265 34.90 1.39 1.58
N SER A 266 35.74 2.43 1.58
CA SER A 266 36.51 2.81 2.76
C SER A 266 35.60 3.23 3.93
N GLN A 267 34.59 4.05 3.68
CA GLN A 267 33.66 4.51 4.70
C GLN A 267 32.83 3.37 5.30
N LEU A 268 32.40 2.39 4.48
CA LEU A 268 31.67 1.20 4.95
C LEU A 268 32.51 0.32 5.88
N HIS A 269 33.82 0.29 5.71
CA HIS A 269 34.72 -0.41 6.65
C HIS A 269 34.87 0.33 7.98
N SER A 270 34.70 1.65 7.97
CA SER A 270 34.79 2.51 9.16
C SER A 270 33.47 2.66 9.93
N ALA A 271 32.33 2.38 9.29
CA ALA A 271 31.02 2.44 9.93
C ALA A 271 30.91 1.32 10.99
N ILE A 272 30.76 1.71 12.26
CA ILE A 272 30.82 0.78 13.40
C ILE A 272 29.46 0.21 13.70
N ASP A 273 28.38 1.00 13.55
CA ASP A 273 27.02 0.67 13.93
C ASP A 273 25.99 1.03 12.84
N ASP A 274 24.73 0.67 13.07
CA ASP A 274 23.62 0.92 12.15
C ASP A 274 23.32 2.42 12.00
N ILE A 275 23.51 3.23 13.04
CA ILE A 275 23.28 4.69 12.97
C ILE A 275 24.28 5.31 12.00
N SER A 276 25.58 5.02 12.17
CA SER A 276 26.66 5.50 11.29
C SER A 276 26.44 5.07 9.83
N LEU A 277 25.92 3.84 9.61
CA LEU A 277 25.58 3.33 8.29
C LEU A 277 24.43 4.12 7.64
N LEU A 278 23.37 4.38 8.38
CA LEU A 278 22.21 5.13 7.87
C LEU A 278 22.56 6.60 7.63
N GLU A 279 23.40 7.22 8.47
CA GLU A 279 23.92 8.59 8.26
C GLU A 279 24.79 8.66 6.99
N LEU A 280 25.60 7.65 6.71
CA LEU A 280 26.37 7.56 5.47
C LEU A 280 25.45 7.53 4.23
N ILE A 281 24.36 6.74 4.29
CA ILE A 281 23.36 6.67 3.21
C ILE A 281 22.65 8.01 3.05
N LYS A 282 22.29 8.66 4.16
CA LYS A 282 21.65 9.97 4.14
C LYS A 282 22.56 11.02 3.50
N THR A 283 23.83 11.03 3.84
CA THR A 283 24.83 11.91 3.21
C THR A 283 24.90 11.69 1.70
N SER A 284 24.92 10.43 1.24
CA SER A 284 24.92 10.11 -0.18
C SER A 284 23.67 10.60 -0.92
N LEU A 285 22.49 10.54 -0.27
CA LEU A 285 21.25 11.09 -0.81
C LEU A 285 21.27 12.61 -0.93
N LEU A 286 21.84 13.30 0.07
CA LEU A 286 21.99 14.76 0.07
C LEU A 286 23.01 15.23 -0.99
N ASP A 287 24.05 14.43 -1.24
CA ASP A 287 25.08 14.71 -2.25
C ASP A 287 24.69 14.31 -3.68
N TYR A 288 23.51 13.70 -3.85
CA TYR A 288 23.02 13.25 -5.16
C TYR A 288 22.69 14.45 -6.06
N GLN A 289 23.30 14.47 -7.25
CA GLN A 289 23.11 15.52 -8.25
C GLN A 289 22.13 15.05 -9.34
N THR A 290 21.02 15.75 -9.47
CA THR A 290 19.96 15.42 -10.43
C THR A 290 20.31 15.72 -11.89
N ASP A 291 21.30 16.58 -12.14
CA ASP A 291 21.78 17.00 -13.47
C ASP A 291 23.00 16.22 -13.97
N ALA A 292 23.64 15.42 -13.09
CA ALA A 292 24.77 14.59 -13.50
C ALA A 292 24.38 13.60 -14.61
N PRO A 293 25.22 13.33 -15.63
CA PRO A 293 24.85 12.47 -16.75
C PRO A 293 24.70 10.99 -16.38
N LEU A 294 25.38 10.53 -15.33
CA LEU A 294 25.33 9.14 -14.89
C LEU A 294 24.87 9.02 -13.44
N ALA A 295 24.13 7.95 -13.20
CA ALA A 295 23.81 7.51 -11.85
C ALA A 295 23.85 5.99 -11.76
N LEU A 296 24.15 5.51 -10.55
CA LEU A 296 23.96 4.13 -10.14
C LEU A 296 23.18 4.08 -8.83
N VAL A 297 22.56 2.94 -8.56
CA VAL A 297 21.94 2.66 -7.28
C VAL A 297 22.50 1.36 -6.73
N LEU A 298 22.83 1.37 -5.44
CA LEU A 298 23.20 0.18 -4.67
C LEU A 298 22.05 -0.22 -3.77
N MET A 299 21.70 -1.49 -3.77
CA MET A 299 20.70 -2.09 -2.88
C MET A 299 21.30 -3.28 -2.15
N ALA A 300 21.02 -3.39 -0.85
CA ALA A 300 21.52 -4.50 -0.04
C ALA A 300 20.59 -4.77 1.16
N ALA A 301 20.61 -6.00 1.66
CA ALA A 301 19.88 -6.38 2.87
C ALA A 301 20.59 -5.93 4.16
N ASP A 302 21.89 -5.73 4.11
CA ASP A 302 22.71 -5.33 5.25
C ASP A 302 24.05 -4.72 4.78
N ARG A 303 24.86 -4.25 5.72
CA ARG A 303 26.19 -3.66 5.44
C ARG A 303 27.12 -4.63 4.71
N ARG A 304 27.14 -5.91 5.08
CA ARG A 304 28.01 -6.91 4.44
C ARG A 304 27.66 -7.11 2.99
N ALA A 305 26.37 -7.25 2.70
CA ALA A 305 25.85 -7.33 1.34
C ALA A 305 26.16 -6.04 0.55
N LEU A 306 26.03 -4.86 1.17
CA LEU A 306 26.36 -3.59 0.53
C LEU A 306 27.83 -3.51 0.09
N VAL A 307 28.77 -3.98 0.92
CA VAL A 307 30.20 -4.06 0.54
C VAL A 307 30.39 -4.96 -0.68
N GLN A 308 29.66 -6.08 -0.77
CA GLN A 308 29.72 -6.97 -1.94
C GLN A 308 29.18 -6.29 -3.20
N GLU A 309 28.05 -5.58 -3.10
CA GLU A 309 27.46 -4.84 -4.23
C GLU A 309 28.41 -3.71 -4.72
N VAL A 310 29.05 -2.97 -3.80
CA VAL A 310 30.08 -1.97 -4.12
C VAL A 310 31.24 -2.61 -4.89
N SER A 311 31.76 -3.74 -4.40
CA SER A 311 32.86 -4.46 -5.02
C SER A 311 32.52 -4.96 -6.43
N ALA A 312 31.31 -5.54 -6.59
CA ALA A 312 30.81 -5.99 -7.88
C ALA A 312 30.69 -4.83 -8.88
N MET A 313 30.14 -3.69 -8.44
CA MET A 313 29.99 -2.50 -9.27
C MET A 313 31.34 -1.92 -9.71
N MET A 314 32.31 -1.85 -8.80
CA MET A 314 33.70 -1.43 -9.11
C MET A 314 34.32 -2.34 -10.18
N THR A 315 34.15 -3.64 -10.04
CA THR A 315 34.68 -4.64 -10.99
C THR A 315 34.09 -4.45 -12.39
N ILE A 316 32.77 -4.26 -12.49
CA ILE A 316 32.08 -4.03 -13.77
C ILE A 316 32.60 -2.76 -14.46
N ILE A 317 32.73 -1.65 -13.72
CA ILE A 317 33.23 -0.39 -14.27
C ILE A 317 34.69 -0.55 -14.72
N ALA A 318 35.57 -1.17 -13.90
CA ALA A 318 36.97 -1.38 -14.24
C ALA A 318 37.14 -2.29 -15.48
N THR A 319 36.38 -3.39 -15.55
CA THR A 319 36.39 -4.29 -16.70
C THR A 319 35.97 -3.58 -17.98
N HIS A 320 34.91 -2.77 -17.92
CA HIS A 320 34.45 -1.99 -19.07
C HIS A 320 35.51 -1.00 -19.55
N GLN A 321 36.17 -0.28 -18.63
CA GLN A 321 37.24 0.68 -18.96
C GLN A 321 38.47 0.00 -19.59
N GLN A 322 38.78 -1.23 -19.22
CA GLN A 322 39.90 -1.99 -19.79
C GLN A 322 39.62 -2.51 -21.21
N HIS A 323 38.36 -2.85 -21.51
CA HIS A 323 37.98 -3.41 -22.80
C HIS A 323 37.57 -2.36 -23.84
N ASP A 324 37.31 -1.13 -23.41
CA ASP A 324 36.67 -0.08 -24.23
C ASP A 324 37.60 0.61 -25.24
N ALA A 325 38.87 0.16 -25.37
CA ALA A 325 39.72 0.65 -26.47
C ALA A 325 39.17 0.28 -27.87
N ASN A 326 38.22 -0.69 -27.99
CA ASN A 326 37.67 -1.19 -29.26
C ASN A 326 36.17 -1.58 -29.26
N SER A 327 35.40 -1.44 -28.16
CA SER A 327 33.99 -1.84 -28.14
C SER A 327 33.13 -0.77 -27.47
N HIS A 328 32.20 -0.19 -28.24
CA HIS A 328 31.25 0.85 -27.79
C HIS A 328 29.99 0.29 -27.12
N THR A 329 30.04 -0.91 -26.52
CA THR A 329 28.86 -1.52 -25.91
C THR A 329 28.58 -0.87 -24.56
N PRO A 330 27.42 -0.23 -24.32
CA PRO A 330 27.12 0.39 -23.05
C PRO A 330 26.99 -0.65 -21.92
N ILE A 331 27.32 -0.22 -20.67
CA ILE A 331 27.06 -1.03 -19.50
C ILE A 331 25.55 -1.08 -19.26
N GLU A 332 25.00 -2.27 -19.18
CA GLU A 332 23.66 -2.56 -18.68
C GLU A 332 23.81 -3.61 -17.58
N TYR A 333 23.91 -3.17 -16.34
CA TYR A 333 24.18 -4.04 -15.22
C TYR A 333 23.10 -3.94 -14.13
N LYS A 334 22.60 -5.08 -13.69
CA LYS A 334 21.60 -5.21 -12.62
C LYS A 334 21.86 -6.46 -11.82
N THR A 335 21.86 -6.32 -10.48
CA THR A 335 21.99 -7.46 -9.57
C THR A 335 20.63 -7.98 -9.11
N PRO A 336 20.55 -9.23 -8.62
CA PRO A 336 19.34 -9.76 -7.99
C PRO A 336 18.87 -8.93 -6.77
N ALA A 337 19.80 -8.33 -6.03
CA ALA A 337 19.50 -7.42 -4.92
C ALA A 337 18.75 -6.16 -5.40
N GLY A 338 19.06 -5.68 -6.60
CA GLY A 338 18.46 -4.48 -7.21
C GLY A 338 19.45 -3.36 -7.49
N SER A 339 20.73 -3.55 -7.19
CA SER A 339 21.76 -2.59 -7.61
C SER A 339 21.83 -2.52 -9.13
N CYS A 340 21.96 -1.33 -9.70
CA CYS A 340 21.95 -1.15 -11.15
C CYS A 340 22.80 0.04 -11.62
N LEU A 341 23.34 -0.10 -12.83
CA LEU A 341 24.10 0.92 -13.56
C LEU A 341 23.81 0.80 -15.06
N TYR A 342 23.46 1.92 -15.67
CA TYR A 342 23.30 2.06 -17.13
C TYR A 342 24.19 3.20 -17.62
N SER A 343 25.22 2.89 -18.42
CA SER A 343 26.14 3.92 -18.92
C SER A 343 25.57 4.74 -20.09
N ALA A 344 24.47 4.26 -20.70
CA ALA A 344 23.66 4.98 -21.69
C ALA A 344 22.22 5.12 -21.16
N PRO A 345 21.96 6.03 -20.22
CA PRO A 345 20.63 6.20 -19.63
C PRO A 345 19.61 6.67 -20.65
N LEU A 346 18.38 6.15 -20.59
CA LEU A 346 17.32 6.45 -21.55
C LEU A 346 16.62 7.80 -21.27
N GLY A 347 16.80 8.36 -20.07
CA GLY A 347 16.20 9.64 -19.69
C GLY A 347 14.68 9.57 -19.47
N HIS A 348 14.08 10.69 -19.11
CA HIS A 348 12.65 10.77 -18.76
C HIS A 348 11.74 11.00 -19.98
N ASN A 349 12.26 11.47 -21.12
CA ASN A 349 11.43 11.83 -22.28
C ASN A 349 10.67 10.64 -22.88
N GLY A 350 11.17 9.43 -22.70
CA GLY A 350 10.52 8.19 -23.11
C GLY A 350 9.81 7.43 -21.99
N LEU A 351 9.58 8.06 -20.84
CA LEU A 351 8.94 7.42 -19.71
C LEU A 351 7.45 7.19 -19.96
N SER A 352 7.01 5.95 -19.85
CA SER A 352 5.62 5.54 -20.01
C SER A 352 5.13 4.72 -18.82
N PHE A 353 3.90 5.01 -18.35
CA PHE A 353 3.20 4.18 -17.40
C PHE A 353 2.36 3.15 -18.15
N VAL A 354 2.46 1.89 -17.74
CA VAL A 354 1.75 0.76 -18.33
C VAL A 354 0.82 0.17 -17.29
N TYR A 355 -0.46 0.13 -17.60
CA TYR A 355 -1.50 -0.35 -16.71
C TYR A 355 -1.88 -1.79 -17.06
N PRO A 356 -1.73 -2.75 -16.13
CA PRO A 356 -2.06 -4.15 -16.39
C PRO A 356 -3.56 -4.42 -16.40
N GLY A 357 -3.95 -5.55 -16.96
CA GLY A 357 -5.34 -6.04 -16.94
C GLY A 357 -5.72 -6.73 -15.61
N VAL A 358 -6.95 -7.26 -15.58
CA VAL A 358 -7.54 -7.92 -14.38
C VAL A 358 -6.78 -9.17 -13.89
N GLY A 359 -5.80 -9.63 -14.67
CA GLY A 359 -5.05 -10.87 -14.41
C GLY A 359 -4.08 -10.83 -13.26
N THR A 360 -3.76 -9.66 -12.74
CA THR A 360 -2.61 -9.42 -11.89
C THR A 360 -2.92 -9.38 -10.40
N VAL A 361 -4.21 -9.37 -10.02
CA VAL A 361 -4.65 -9.34 -8.62
C VAL A 361 -4.25 -10.61 -7.88
N TYR A 362 -3.73 -10.45 -6.65
CA TYR A 362 -3.32 -11.57 -5.80
C TYR A 362 -3.55 -11.26 -4.31
N PRO A 363 -3.64 -12.30 -3.44
CA PRO A 363 -3.80 -12.12 -2.00
C PRO A 363 -2.69 -11.27 -1.39
N LYS A 364 -3.07 -10.35 -0.50
CA LYS A 364 -2.16 -9.44 0.23
C LYS A 364 -1.33 -8.49 -0.65
N MET A 365 -1.75 -8.23 -1.90
CA MET A 365 -1.08 -7.24 -2.74
C MET A 365 -1.05 -5.87 -2.05
N LEU A 366 0.06 -5.13 -2.20
CA LEU A 366 0.27 -3.78 -1.65
C LEU A 366 0.13 -3.68 -0.11
N SER A 367 0.17 -4.80 0.62
CA SER A 367 -0.05 -4.82 2.08
C SER A 367 0.98 -4.00 2.86
N GLN A 368 2.16 -3.77 2.30
CA GLN A 368 3.26 -3.04 2.95
C GLN A 368 3.24 -1.54 2.61
N ILE A 369 2.64 -1.14 1.49
CA ILE A 369 2.72 0.25 0.98
C ILE A 369 2.08 1.23 1.97
N GLY A 370 0.88 0.94 2.49
CA GLY A 370 0.21 1.80 3.46
C GLY A 370 0.92 1.90 4.81
N LEU A 371 1.77 0.91 5.16
CA LEU A 371 2.56 0.93 6.38
C LEU A 371 3.79 1.84 6.29
N VAL A 372 4.26 2.09 5.06
CA VAL A 372 5.39 2.97 4.77
C VAL A 372 4.93 4.38 4.41
N PHE A 373 3.77 4.51 3.74
CA PHE A 373 3.21 5.78 3.26
C PHE A 373 1.81 6.02 3.83
N PRO A 374 1.68 6.17 5.18
CA PRO A 374 0.36 6.35 5.80
C PRO A 374 -0.31 7.67 5.41
N ASP A 375 0.46 8.74 5.11
CA ASP A 375 -0.07 10.04 4.68
C ASP A 375 -0.78 9.91 3.33
N LEU A 376 -0.16 9.23 2.36
CA LEU A 376 -0.77 8.92 1.06
C LEU A 376 -2.08 8.16 1.23
N TYR A 377 -2.08 7.10 2.04
CA TYR A 377 -3.28 6.29 2.27
C TYR A 377 -4.39 7.09 2.98
N ALA A 378 -4.03 7.94 3.95
CA ALA A 378 -5.00 8.81 4.62
C ALA A 378 -5.61 9.84 3.67
N GLU A 379 -4.83 10.38 2.72
CA GLU A 379 -5.33 11.27 1.67
C GLU A 379 -6.30 10.52 0.75
N LEU A 380 -5.95 9.32 0.30
CA LEU A 380 -6.80 8.50 -0.56
C LEU A 380 -8.11 8.06 0.13
N GLU A 381 -8.06 7.75 1.43
CA GLU A 381 -9.27 7.48 2.24
C GLU A 381 -10.23 8.69 2.31
N ASN A 382 -9.71 9.90 2.27
CA ASN A 382 -10.54 11.11 2.22
C ASN A 382 -11.18 11.34 0.83
N GLN A 383 -10.58 10.79 -0.23
CA GLN A 383 -11.07 10.92 -1.61
C GLN A 383 -12.11 9.86 -1.97
N GLY A 384 -12.06 8.67 -1.35
CA GLY A 384 -12.97 7.59 -1.67
C GLY A 384 -12.86 6.37 -0.76
N ASP A 385 -13.74 5.40 -0.98
CA ASP A 385 -13.78 4.14 -0.22
C ASP A 385 -12.66 3.19 -0.68
N MET A 386 -11.54 3.21 0.05
CA MET A 386 -10.41 2.33 -0.23
C MET A 386 -10.70 0.86 0.07
N GLN A 387 -11.61 0.54 1.00
CA GLN A 387 -11.98 -0.85 1.27
C GLN A 387 -12.64 -1.47 0.05
N SER A 388 -13.65 -0.79 -0.49
CA SER A 388 -14.31 -1.21 -1.73
C SER A 388 -13.37 -1.16 -2.93
N MET A 389 -12.50 -0.16 -3.03
CA MET A 389 -11.54 -0.03 -4.14
C MET A 389 -10.54 -1.18 -4.19
N LEU A 390 -10.03 -1.65 -3.05
CA LEU A 390 -9.09 -2.78 -2.98
C LEU A 390 -9.78 -4.13 -2.77
N GLN A 391 -11.10 -4.17 -2.60
CA GLN A 391 -11.83 -5.40 -2.27
C GLN A 391 -11.21 -6.13 -1.05
N THR A 392 -11.03 -5.37 0.05
CA THR A 392 -10.20 -5.78 1.20
C THR A 392 -10.64 -7.09 1.83
N ASP A 393 -11.94 -7.40 1.83
CA ASP A 393 -12.51 -8.64 2.37
C ASP A 393 -12.07 -9.90 1.61
N PHE A 394 -11.60 -9.73 0.38
CA PHE A 394 -11.05 -10.80 -0.46
C PHE A 394 -9.52 -10.78 -0.46
N ILE A 395 -8.93 -9.60 -0.66
CA ILE A 395 -7.46 -9.45 -0.84
C ILE A 395 -6.72 -9.67 0.49
N TYR A 396 -7.26 -9.17 1.61
CA TYR A 396 -6.62 -9.25 2.93
C TYR A 396 -7.27 -10.29 3.85
N ALA A 397 -8.14 -11.15 3.33
CA ALA A 397 -8.74 -12.24 4.08
C ALA A 397 -7.68 -13.17 4.70
N ALA A 398 -7.99 -13.73 5.86
CA ALA A 398 -7.15 -14.77 6.50
C ALA A 398 -7.08 -16.04 5.65
N ASP A 399 -8.19 -16.43 5.00
CA ASP A 399 -8.23 -17.51 4.02
C ASP A 399 -7.69 -17.02 2.66
N LYS A 400 -6.51 -17.51 2.29
CA LYS A 400 -5.84 -17.17 1.02
C LYS A 400 -6.64 -17.58 -0.23
N ASN A 401 -7.58 -18.53 -0.10
CA ASN A 401 -8.40 -18.99 -1.23
C ASN A 401 -9.53 -18.00 -1.55
N ARG A 402 -9.87 -17.09 -0.64
CA ARG A 402 -10.97 -16.14 -0.83
C ARG A 402 -10.75 -15.22 -2.04
N ALA A 403 -9.51 -14.78 -2.26
CA ALA A 403 -9.18 -13.98 -3.44
C ALA A 403 -9.41 -14.71 -4.78
N ALA A 404 -9.30 -16.04 -4.81
CA ALA A 404 -9.59 -16.84 -5.99
C ALA A 404 -11.10 -16.93 -6.32
N GLN A 405 -11.97 -16.57 -5.38
CA GLN A 405 -13.43 -16.58 -5.53
C GLN A 405 -13.98 -15.24 -6.05
N MET A 406 -13.12 -14.24 -6.25
CA MET A 406 -13.55 -12.92 -6.74
C MET A 406 -14.19 -13.01 -8.12
N SER A 407 -15.33 -12.35 -8.29
CA SER A 407 -15.97 -12.15 -9.58
C SER A 407 -15.12 -11.29 -10.52
N LEU A 408 -15.47 -11.27 -11.82
CA LEU A 408 -14.78 -10.41 -12.79
C LEU A 408 -14.87 -8.92 -12.41
N SER A 409 -16.01 -8.44 -11.93
CA SER A 409 -16.17 -7.06 -11.48
C SER A 409 -15.27 -6.74 -10.28
N GLN A 410 -15.18 -7.64 -9.29
CA GLN A 410 -14.31 -7.46 -8.14
C GLN A 410 -12.82 -7.46 -8.53
N LEU A 411 -12.41 -8.35 -9.44
CA LEU A 411 -11.03 -8.36 -9.98
C LEU A 411 -10.72 -7.07 -10.74
N ALA A 412 -11.67 -6.56 -11.53
CA ALA A 412 -11.52 -5.31 -12.27
C ALA A 412 -11.34 -4.13 -11.30
N ILE A 413 -12.20 -4.01 -10.29
CA ILE A 413 -12.15 -2.95 -9.28
C ILE A 413 -10.82 -2.99 -8.52
N ALA A 414 -10.43 -4.16 -7.99
CA ALA A 414 -9.20 -4.31 -7.23
C ALA A 414 -7.94 -4.03 -8.08
N GLY A 415 -7.93 -4.44 -9.35
CA GLY A 415 -6.82 -4.18 -10.29
C GLY A 415 -6.68 -2.70 -10.62
N VAL A 416 -7.80 -2.01 -10.90
CA VAL A 416 -7.81 -0.55 -11.10
C VAL A 416 -7.39 0.16 -9.82
N GLY A 417 -7.89 -0.27 -8.66
CA GLY A 417 -7.54 0.29 -7.36
C GLY A 417 -6.05 0.19 -7.04
N ALA A 418 -5.44 -0.97 -7.32
CA ALA A 418 -3.98 -1.14 -7.16
C ALA A 418 -3.19 -0.20 -8.07
N SER A 419 -3.60 -0.07 -9.33
CA SER A 419 -3.00 0.85 -10.29
C SER A 419 -3.15 2.32 -9.86
N TYR A 420 -4.31 2.68 -9.34
CA TYR A 420 -4.59 4.01 -8.82
C TYR A 420 -3.65 4.37 -7.66
N ILE A 421 -3.54 3.51 -6.64
CA ILE A 421 -2.65 3.73 -5.49
C ILE A 421 -1.19 3.88 -5.94
N LEU A 422 -0.70 2.96 -6.79
CA LEU A 422 0.69 3.00 -7.25
C LEU A 422 0.96 4.22 -8.14
N THR A 423 0.00 4.68 -8.93
CA THR A 423 0.13 5.94 -9.69
C THR A 423 0.28 7.13 -8.74
N LYS A 424 -0.62 7.24 -7.72
CA LYS A 424 -0.54 8.32 -6.73
C LYS A 424 0.76 8.25 -5.93
N LEU A 425 1.23 7.06 -5.57
CA LEU A 425 2.52 6.86 -4.91
C LEU A 425 3.68 7.42 -5.75
N LEU A 426 3.75 7.09 -7.05
CA LEU A 426 4.81 7.58 -7.93
C LEU A 426 4.74 9.10 -8.13
N GLN A 427 3.53 9.65 -8.34
CA GLN A 427 3.35 11.07 -8.61
C GLN A 427 3.46 11.93 -7.34
N GLN A 428 2.79 11.58 -6.24
CA GLN A 428 2.71 12.45 -5.06
C GLN A 428 3.93 12.31 -4.14
N GLU A 429 4.41 11.08 -3.89
CA GLU A 429 5.56 10.88 -3.01
C GLU A 429 6.90 11.10 -3.74
N PHE A 430 7.01 10.61 -4.98
CA PHE A 430 8.26 10.65 -5.72
C PHE A 430 8.30 11.68 -6.85
N ALA A 431 7.23 12.40 -7.11
CA ALA A 431 7.12 13.41 -8.18
C ALA A 431 7.54 12.86 -9.57
N ILE A 432 7.21 11.60 -9.87
CA ILE A 432 7.52 10.95 -11.14
C ILE A 432 6.35 11.15 -12.10
N GLU A 433 6.59 11.87 -13.19
CA GLU A 433 5.57 12.18 -14.19
C GLU A 433 5.88 11.46 -15.51
N PRO A 434 4.96 10.64 -16.04
CA PRO A 434 5.13 9.98 -17.32
C PRO A 434 4.89 10.95 -18.48
N ARG A 435 5.49 10.67 -19.63
CA ARG A 435 5.20 11.32 -20.92
C ARG A 435 4.16 10.57 -21.73
N PHE A 436 4.06 9.28 -21.49
CA PHE A 436 3.13 8.39 -22.17
C PHE A 436 2.40 7.51 -21.16
N ALA A 437 1.18 7.11 -21.49
CA ALA A 437 0.44 6.14 -20.74
C ALA A 437 -0.26 5.17 -21.70
N LEU A 438 -0.30 3.89 -21.34
CA LEU A 438 -0.97 2.85 -22.11
C LEU A 438 -1.50 1.75 -21.21
N GLY A 439 -2.54 1.06 -21.66
CA GLY A 439 -3.20 0.02 -20.90
C GLY A 439 -3.26 -1.31 -21.62
N TYR A 440 -3.13 -2.40 -20.87
CA TYR A 440 -3.38 -3.76 -21.33
C TYR A 440 -4.80 -4.17 -20.94
N SER A 441 -5.71 -4.33 -21.92
CA SER A 441 -7.09 -4.75 -21.64
C SER A 441 -7.80 -3.77 -20.69
N MET A 442 -8.31 -4.23 -19.55
CA MET A 442 -8.88 -3.36 -18.50
C MET A 442 -7.92 -2.30 -17.97
N GLY A 443 -6.63 -2.46 -18.19
CA GLY A 443 -5.63 -1.46 -17.86
C GLY A 443 -5.84 -0.12 -18.59
N GLU A 444 -6.55 -0.11 -19.73
CA GLU A 444 -6.92 1.14 -20.39
C GLU A 444 -7.89 1.98 -19.52
N ALA A 445 -8.89 1.36 -18.90
CA ALA A 445 -9.75 2.06 -17.94
C ALA A 445 -8.98 2.50 -16.68
N ALA A 446 -8.04 1.67 -16.19
CA ALA A 446 -7.19 2.01 -15.06
C ALA A 446 -6.31 3.24 -15.34
N MET A 447 -5.79 3.38 -16.55
CA MET A 447 -5.02 4.53 -17.02
C MET A 447 -5.82 5.83 -16.87
N TRP A 448 -7.05 5.87 -17.36
CA TRP A 448 -7.91 7.04 -17.30
C TRP A 448 -8.34 7.41 -15.88
N ALA A 449 -8.63 6.39 -15.05
CA ALA A 449 -8.99 6.57 -13.65
C ALA A 449 -7.83 7.12 -12.81
N SER A 450 -6.59 6.70 -13.10
CA SER A 450 -5.42 6.97 -12.25
C SER A 450 -4.73 8.29 -12.55
N LEU A 451 -4.77 8.78 -13.79
CA LEU A 451 -3.97 9.91 -14.28
C LEU A 451 -4.73 11.24 -14.32
N ASN A 452 -5.66 11.46 -13.42
CA ASN A 452 -6.41 12.71 -13.27
C ASN A 452 -7.15 13.14 -14.56
N VAL A 453 -7.75 12.18 -15.26
CA VAL A 453 -8.57 12.46 -16.46
C VAL A 453 -10.05 12.46 -16.12
N TRP A 454 -10.54 11.44 -15.43
CA TRP A 454 -11.92 11.39 -14.96
C TRP A 454 -12.11 12.20 -13.68
N GLN A 455 -13.21 12.96 -13.63
CA GLN A 455 -13.52 13.82 -12.49
C GLN A 455 -13.79 13.04 -11.19
N THR A 456 -14.49 11.92 -11.27
CA THR A 456 -14.91 11.10 -10.12
C THR A 456 -14.62 9.61 -10.33
N PRO A 457 -13.33 9.19 -10.40
CA PRO A 457 -13.00 7.79 -10.71
C PRO A 457 -13.58 6.80 -9.67
N HIS A 458 -13.70 7.21 -8.40
CA HIS A 458 -14.26 6.36 -7.33
C HIS A 458 -15.74 5.98 -7.55
N SER A 459 -16.52 6.78 -8.27
CA SER A 459 -17.90 6.45 -8.60
C SER A 459 -18.03 5.20 -9.47
N MET A 460 -16.97 4.87 -10.22
CA MET A 460 -16.92 3.68 -11.06
C MET A 460 -16.90 2.37 -10.27
N ILE A 461 -16.54 2.39 -8.97
CA ILE A 461 -16.57 1.19 -8.12
C ILE A 461 -17.98 0.64 -8.03
N ALA A 462 -18.93 1.45 -7.55
CA ALA A 462 -20.34 1.04 -7.45
C ALA A 462 -20.95 0.78 -8.83
N ALA A 463 -20.61 1.58 -9.83
CA ALA A 463 -21.08 1.38 -11.21
C ALA A 463 -20.63 0.02 -11.76
N THR A 464 -19.36 -0.37 -11.56
CA THR A 464 -18.82 -1.66 -12.03
C THR A 464 -19.43 -2.85 -11.28
N GLN A 465 -19.63 -2.72 -9.96
CA GLN A 465 -20.25 -3.78 -9.14
C GLN A 465 -21.67 -4.10 -9.58
N ASN A 466 -22.44 -3.07 -10.00
CA ASN A 466 -23.85 -3.19 -10.34
C ASN A 466 -24.11 -3.31 -11.85
N SER A 467 -23.09 -3.22 -12.70
CA SER A 467 -23.26 -3.24 -14.16
C SER A 467 -23.51 -4.66 -14.69
N SER A 468 -24.56 -4.81 -15.50
CA SER A 468 -24.82 -6.06 -16.23
C SER A 468 -23.67 -6.46 -17.14
N ILE A 469 -22.93 -5.49 -17.68
CA ILE A 469 -21.75 -5.74 -18.53
C ILE A 469 -20.81 -6.72 -17.85
N PHE A 470 -20.44 -6.47 -16.58
CA PHE A 470 -19.46 -7.28 -15.84
C PHE A 470 -20.06 -8.48 -15.13
N THR A 471 -21.36 -8.48 -14.84
CA THR A 471 -22.01 -9.52 -14.03
C THR A 471 -22.79 -10.55 -14.84
N GLN A 472 -23.27 -10.16 -16.04
CA GLN A 472 -24.18 -10.98 -16.83
C GLN A 472 -23.78 -11.07 -18.32
N ASP A 473 -23.26 -9.98 -18.92
CA ASP A 473 -23.08 -9.94 -20.36
C ASP A 473 -21.80 -10.63 -20.81
N ILE A 474 -20.63 -10.23 -20.25
CA ILE A 474 -19.31 -10.80 -20.60
C ILE A 474 -18.82 -11.89 -19.64
N SER A 475 -19.50 -12.07 -18.54
CA SER A 475 -19.25 -13.12 -17.54
C SER A 475 -20.56 -13.61 -16.96
N GLY A 476 -20.53 -14.45 -15.94
CA GLY A 476 -21.77 -15.02 -15.35
C GLY A 476 -22.60 -15.75 -16.39
N GLU A 477 -23.73 -15.17 -16.81
CA GLU A 477 -24.66 -15.76 -17.79
C GLU A 477 -24.12 -15.73 -19.23
N LEU A 478 -23.07 -14.92 -19.53
CA LEU A 478 -22.50 -14.76 -20.86
C LEU A 478 -23.58 -14.39 -21.93
N ARG A 479 -24.43 -13.43 -21.63
CA ARG A 479 -25.57 -13.04 -22.51
C ARG A 479 -25.09 -12.64 -23.91
N CYS A 480 -23.97 -11.91 -24.04
CA CYS A 480 -23.43 -11.54 -25.34
C CYS A 480 -23.00 -12.77 -26.16
N VAL A 481 -22.49 -13.82 -25.51
CA VAL A 481 -22.10 -15.09 -26.15
C VAL A 481 -23.34 -15.86 -26.56
N ARG A 482 -24.35 -15.94 -25.69
CA ARG A 482 -25.63 -16.58 -25.98
C ARG A 482 -26.27 -15.98 -27.22
N GLN A 483 -26.31 -14.65 -27.30
CA GLN A 483 -26.77 -13.92 -28.46
C GLN A 483 -25.96 -14.21 -29.73
N GLN A 484 -24.64 -14.15 -29.63
CA GLN A 484 -23.72 -14.40 -30.77
C GLN A 484 -23.84 -15.83 -31.32
N TRP A 485 -23.99 -16.81 -30.43
CA TRP A 485 -24.14 -18.20 -30.85
C TRP A 485 -25.55 -18.65 -31.12
N GLN A 486 -26.55 -17.76 -30.95
CA GLN A 486 -27.98 -18.00 -31.13
C GLN A 486 -28.49 -19.22 -30.32
N LEU A 487 -28.06 -19.28 -29.04
CA LEU A 487 -28.39 -20.36 -28.12
C LEU A 487 -29.75 -20.13 -27.45
N ALA A 488 -30.49 -21.21 -27.20
CA ALA A 488 -31.68 -21.17 -26.34
C ALA A 488 -31.29 -20.87 -24.87
N ASP A 489 -32.29 -20.42 -24.07
CA ASP A 489 -32.03 -20.01 -22.68
C ASP A 489 -31.58 -21.16 -21.79
N ASP A 490 -31.94 -22.39 -22.08
CA ASP A 490 -31.58 -23.61 -21.36
C ASP A 490 -30.26 -24.25 -21.82
N GLU A 491 -29.64 -23.79 -22.93
CA GLU A 491 -28.39 -24.31 -23.41
C GLU A 491 -27.22 -23.82 -22.51
N ASN A 492 -26.39 -24.76 -22.06
CA ASN A 492 -25.25 -24.45 -21.23
C ASN A 492 -24.04 -23.94 -22.06
N ILE A 493 -23.43 -22.85 -21.60
CA ILE A 493 -22.23 -22.29 -22.19
C ILE A 493 -21.00 -22.73 -21.33
N VAL A 494 -20.15 -23.57 -21.91
CA VAL A 494 -18.86 -23.92 -21.30
C VAL A 494 -17.78 -23.06 -21.96
N TRP A 495 -17.47 -21.94 -21.33
CA TRP A 495 -16.48 -20.97 -21.80
C TRP A 495 -15.16 -21.11 -21.03
N ASN A 496 -14.05 -21.03 -21.74
CA ASN A 496 -12.73 -20.93 -21.12
C ASN A 496 -11.77 -20.10 -22.00
N SER A 497 -10.63 -19.73 -21.45
CA SER A 497 -9.52 -19.11 -22.16
C SER A 497 -8.23 -19.87 -21.91
N PHE A 498 -7.35 -19.91 -22.92
CA PHE A 498 -6.09 -20.63 -22.90
C PHE A 498 -4.97 -19.71 -23.37
N VAL A 499 -3.92 -19.60 -22.56
CA VAL A 499 -2.66 -19.00 -23.01
C VAL A 499 -1.85 -20.05 -23.73
N THR A 500 -1.45 -19.75 -24.95
CA THR A 500 -0.67 -20.67 -25.79
C THR A 500 0.56 -19.98 -26.36
N ARG A 501 1.68 -20.72 -26.48
CA ARG A 501 2.87 -20.26 -27.19
C ARG A 501 2.71 -20.55 -28.67
N ALA A 502 2.09 -19.62 -29.37
CA ALA A 502 1.84 -19.65 -30.79
C ALA A 502 1.71 -18.24 -31.34
N SER A 503 2.16 -18.02 -32.57
CA SER A 503 1.87 -16.80 -33.33
C SER A 503 0.44 -16.83 -33.90
N ILE A 504 -0.05 -15.69 -34.34
CA ILE A 504 -1.33 -15.61 -35.04
C ILE A 504 -1.31 -16.43 -36.33
N ASP A 505 -0.18 -16.42 -37.07
CA ASP A 505 -0.02 -17.14 -38.34
C ASP A 505 -0.10 -18.67 -38.18
N GLU A 506 0.27 -19.20 -37.03
CA GLU A 506 0.16 -20.62 -36.70
C GLU A 506 -1.28 -21.02 -36.31
N LEU A 507 -2.10 -20.10 -35.80
CA LEU A 507 -3.48 -20.40 -35.36
C LEU A 507 -4.53 -20.03 -36.40
N ALA A 508 -4.36 -18.92 -37.12
CA ALA A 508 -5.35 -18.37 -38.04
C ALA A 508 -5.82 -19.36 -39.14
N PRO A 509 -4.94 -20.21 -39.75
CA PRO A 509 -5.38 -21.17 -40.77
C PRO A 509 -6.40 -22.21 -40.27
N HIS A 510 -6.44 -22.44 -38.96
CA HIS A 510 -7.29 -23.45 -38.35
C HIS A 510 -8.63 -22.89 -37.82
N LEU A 511 -8.74 -21.55 -37.64
CA LEU A 511 -9.91 -20.91 -37.00
C LEU A 511 -11.24 -21.20 -37.73
N ALA A 512 -11.21 -21.28 -39.07
CA ALA A 512 -12.42 -21.54 -39.85
C ALA A 512 -13.13 -22.87 -39.46
N ASN A 513 -12.39 -23.85 -38.96
CA ASN A 513 -12.91 -25.13 -38.52
C ASN A 513 -13.53 -25.09 -37.12
N TYR A 514 -13.33 -24.00 -36.36
CA TYR A 514 -13.76 -23.84 -34.98
C TYR A 514 -14.42 -22.48 -34.74
N PRO A 515 -15.63 -22.23 -35.26
CA PRO A 515 -16.27 -20.90 -35.27
C PRO A 515 -16.60 -20.36 -33.87
N ARG A 516 -16.54 -21.21 -32.82
CA ARG A 516 -16.72 -20.82 -31.42
C ARG A 516 -15.42 -20.72 -30.63
N ALA A 517 -14.25 -20.66 -31.32
CA ALA A 517 -12.94 -20.39 -30.76
C ALA A 517 -12.37 -19.11 -31.38
N TYR A 518 -11.86 -18.21 -30.57
CA TYR A 518 -11.40 -16.89 -31.00
C TYR A 518 -9.98 -16.63 -30.49
N ILE A 519 -9.13 -15.98 -31.26
CA ILE A 519 -7.91 -15.39 -30.76
C ILE A 519 -8.28 -14.06 -30.12
N ALA A 520 -8.36 -14.03 -28.81
CA ALA A 520 -8.76 -12.84 -28.05
C ALA A 520 -7.61 -11.84 -27.90
N ILE A 521 -6.38 -12.31 -27.61
CA ILE A 521 -5.22 -11.43 -27.37
C ILE A 521 -4.00 -11.97 -28.10
N ILE A 522 -3.24 -11.04 -28.72
CA ILE A 522 -1.91 -11.28 -29.31
C ILE A 522 -0.89 -10.54 -28.45
N GLN A 523 0.12 -11.25 -27.94
CA GLN A 523 1.07 -10.71 -26.97
C GLN A 523 2.46 -11.35 -27.10
N GLY A 524 3.29 -10.82 -27.99
CA GLY A 524 4.63 -11.35 -28.28
C GLY A 524 4.58 -12.74 -28.93
N ASP A 525 5.25 -13.71 -28.31
CA ASP A 525 5.31 -15.12 -28.77
C ASP A 525 4.12 -15.96 -28.29
N THR A 526 3.11 -15.33 -27.73
CA THR A 526 1.95 -16.00 -27.15
C THR A 526 0.63 -15.37 -27.62
N CYS A 527 -0.41 -16.20 -27.68
CA CYS A 527 -1.78 -15.77 -27.89
C CYS A 527 -2.70 -16.24 -26.75
N VAL A 528 -3.78 -15.51 -26.52
CA VAL A 528 -4.91 -15.99 -25.70
C VAL A 528 -6.01 -16.43 -26.64
N VAL A 529 -6.36 -17.70 -26.57
CA VAL A 529 -7.51 -18.29 -27.29
C VAL A 529 -8.67 -18.42 -26.31
N ALA A 530 -9.83 -17.84 -26.63
CA ALA A 530 -11.01 -17.86 -25.78
C ALA A 530 -12.25 -18.28 -26.57
N GLY A 531 -13.23 -18.88 -25.88
CA GLY A 531 -14.46 -19.35 -26.51
C GLY A 531 -15.02 -20.63 -25.88
N CYS A 532 -15.75 -21.42 -26.68
CA CYS A 532 -16.18 -22.75 -26.28
C CYS A 532 -14.96 -23.61 -25.91
N GLU A 533 -14.91 -24.12 -24.69
CA GLU A 533 -13.75 -24.85 -24.17
C GLU A 533 -13.31 -26.00 -25.10
N ASN A 534 -14.26 -26.79 -25.58
CA ASN A 534 -13.97 -27.91 -26.48
C ASN A 534 -13.43 -27.43 -27.83
N SER A 535 -14.00 -26.34 -28.39
CA SER A 535 -13.53 -25.75 -29.65
C SER A 535 -12.12 -25.19 -29.52
N CYS A 536 -11.83 -24.51 -28.40
CA CYS A 536 -10.48 -24.00 -28.11
C CYS A 536 -9.45 -25.13 -27.98
N LYS A 537 -9.78 -26.19 -27.23
CA LYS A 537 -8.91 -27.36 -27.09
C LYS A 537 -8.68 -28.07 -28.44
N ALA A 538 -9.71 -28.21 -29.25
CA ALA A 538 -9.61 -28.85 -30.57
C ALA A 538 -8.77 -28.00 -31.56
N LEU A 539 -8.97 -26.66 -31.58
CA LEU A 539 -8.15 -25.72 -32.34
C LEU A 539 -6.67 -25.86 -31.99
N LEU A 540 -6.35 -25.80 -30.69
CA LEU A 540 -4.97 -25.92 -30.22
C LEU A 540 -4.34 -27.28 -30.55
N LYS A 541 -5.11 -28.36 -30.43
CA LYS A 541 -4.66 -29.71 -30.83
C LYS A 541 -4.38 -29.78 -32.32
N GLN A 542 -5.25 -29.21 -33.17
CA GLN A 542 -5.07 -29.19 -34.63
C GLN A 542 -3.85 -28.39 -35.02
N ALA A 543 -3.56 -27.28 -34.37
CA ALA A 543 -2.38 -26.45 -34.54
C ALA A 543 -1.10 -27.09 -33.95
N GLY A 544 -1.17 -28.25 -33.30
CA GLY A 544 -0.03 -28.88 -32.63
C GLY A 544 0.46 -28.11 -31.40
N LYS A 545 -0.39 -27.29 -30.78
CA LYS A 545 -0.03 -26.43 -29.66
C LYS A 545 -0.65 -26.87 -28.34
N ARG A 546 0.00 -26.52 -27.23
CA ARG A 546 -0.54 -26.71 -25.88
C ARG A 546 -1.04 -25.36 -25.34
N GLY A 547 -2.20 -25.36 -24.70
CA GLY A 547 -2.74 -24.21 -23.99
C GLY A 547 -2.77 -24.45 -22.48
N ILE A 548 -2.45 -23.43 -21.71
CA ILE A 548 -2.65 -23.39 -20.25
C ILE A 548 -3.96 -22.68 -20.00
N ALA A 549 -4.91 -23.39 -19.38
CA ALA A 549 -6.20 -22.80 -19.04
C ALA A 549 -6.01 -21.64 -18.05
N ALA A 550 -6.55 -20.49 -18.39
CA ALA A 550 -6.53 -19.31 -17.52
C ALA A 550 -7.67 -19.36 -16.50
N ASN A 551 -8.66 -20.26 -16.66
CA ASN A 551 -9.82 -20.46 -15.81
C ASN A 551 -10.58 -19.13 -15.55
N ARG A 552 -10.60 -18.26 -16.56
CA ARG A 552 -11.31 -16.98 -16.52
C ARG A 552 -12.43 -16.99 -17.52
N VAL A 553 -13.60 -16.62 -17.02
CA VAL A 553 -14.80 -16.54 -17.84
C VAL A 553 -15.02 -15.06 -18.18
N THR A 554 -14.59 -14.69 -19.38
CA THR A 554 -14.91 -13.38 -19.96
C THR A 554 -14.93 -13.44 -21.48
N ALA A 555 -15.92 -12.82 -22.08
CA ALA A 555 -16.07 -12.69 -23.53
C ALA A 555 -15.37 -11.44 -24.11
N MET A 556 -14.63 -10.68 -23.29
CA MET A 556 -13.84 -9.54 -23.76
C MET A 556 -12.90 -9.95 -24.90
N HIS A 557 -12.60 -9.02 -25.77
CA HIS A 557 -11.67 -9.17 -26.91
C HIS A 557 -12.10 -10.25 -27.91
N THR A 558 -13.41 -10.57 -27.96
CA THR A 558 -13.96 -11.54 -28.91
C THR A 558 -15.14 -10.94 -29.68
N PRO A 559 -15.51 -11.52 -30.84
CA PRO A 559 -16.66 -11.05 -31.61
C PRO A 559 -17.99 -11.02 -30.83
N ALA A 560 -18.14 -11.84 -29.79
CA ALA A 560 -19.32 -11.83 -28.95
C ALA A 560 -19.52 -10.51 -28.19
N ALA A 561 -18.44 -9.86 -27.81
CA ALA A 561 -18.48 -8.58 -27.10
C ALA A 561 -18.93 -7.40 -28.00
N LEU A 562 -18.87 -7.53 -29.32
CA LEU A 562 -19.33 -6.48 -30.24
C LEU A 562 -20.81 -6.13 -30.05
N ASN A 563 -21.61 -7.09 -29.63
CA ASN A 563 -23.07 -6.89 -29.42
C ASN A 563 -23.37 -5.89 -28.29
N ILE A 564 -22.42 -5.64 -27.40
CA ILE A 564 -22.59 -4.74 -26.26
C ILE A 564 -21.68 -3.49 -26.36
N SER A 565 -21.02 -3.26 -27.49
CA SER A 565 -20.06 -2.16 -27.68
C SER A 565 -20.65 -0.79 -27.33
N GLU A 566 -21.91 -0.53 -27.71
CA GLU A 566 -22.58 0.73 -27.36
C GLU A 566 -22.85 0.85 -25.86
N SER A 567 -23.21 -0.23 -25.17
CA SER A 567 -23.41 -0.24 -23.72
C SER A 567 -22.08 0.02 -22.99
N VAL A 568 -20.99 -0.58 -23.47
CA VAL A 568 -19.63 -0.34 -22.93
C VAL A 568 -19.22 1.11 -23.16
N ARG A 569 -19.46 1.67 -24.36
CA ARG A 569 -19.17 3.07 -24.66
C ARG A 569 -19.93 4.03 -23.73
N GLN A 570 -21.22 3.80 -23.52
CA GLN A 570 -22.04 4.61 -22.62
C GLN A 570 -21.57 4.49 -21.18
N PHE A 571 -21.20 3.29 -20.71
CA PHE A 571 -20.67 3.05 -19.37
C PHE A 571 -19.38 3.84 -19.10
N TYR A 572 -18.46 3.94 -20.07
CA TYR A 572 -17.20 4.64 -19.92
C TYR A 572 -17.23 6.11 -20.35
N GLN A 573 -18.37 6.63 -20.75
CA GLN A 573 -18.53 8.06 -21.07
C GLN A 573 -18.63 8.88 -19.76
N GLN A 574 -17.49 9.14 -19.15
CA GLN A 574 -17.35 9.80 -17.85
C GLN A 574 -17.05 11.30 -17.99
N PRO A 575 -17.49 12.14 -17.03
CA PRO A 575 -17.08 13.53 -16.94
C PRO A 575 -15.57 13.65 -16.76
N LEU A 576 -14.94 14.62 -17.42
CA LEU A 576 -13.53 14.89 -17.35
C LEU A 576 -13.25 16.04 -16.39
N VAL A 577 -12.03 16.07 -15.80
CA VAL A 577 -11.54 17.20 -15.01
C VAL A 577 -11.38 18.44 -15.90
N GLU A 578 -11.43 19.64 -15.29
CA GLU A 578 -11.25 20.90 -16.01
C GLU A 578 -9.83 21.06 -16.57
N ASN A 579 -8.83 20.69 -15.78
CA ASN A 579 -7.42 20.78 -16.14
C ASN A 579 -6.86 19.42 -16.56
N LEU A 580 -7.00 19.09 -17.83
CA LEU A 580 -6.50 17.83 -18.39
C LEU A 580 -4.97 17.84 -18.48
N PRO A 581 -4.30 16.66 -18.34
CA PRO A 581 -2.85 16.54 -18.40
C PRO A 581 -2.32 16.70 -19.84
N SER A 582 -2.15 17.94 -20.31
CA SER A 582 -1.80 18.28 -21.69
C SER A 582 -0.41 17.79 -22.16
N GLN A 583 0.50 17.49 -21.22
CA GLN A 583 1.85 17.01 -21.52
C GLN A 583 1.94 15.49 -21.64
N LEU A 584 0.87 14.78 -21.32
CA LEU A 584 0.79 13.32 -21.28
C LEU A 584 0.05 12.81 -22.52
N GLN A 585 0.67 11.87 -23.24
CA GLN A 585 0.09 11.21 -24.41
C GLN A 585 -0.49 9.84 -23.99
N PHE A 586 -1.75 9.62 -24.32
CA PHE A 586 -2.45 8.38 -24.03
C PHE A 586 -2.53 7.51 -25.28
N ILE A 587 -1.88 6.35 -25.23
CA ILE A 587 -1.78 5.42 -26.37
C ILE A 587 -2.72 4.24 -26.12
N SER A 588 -3.65 4.00 -27.04
CA SER A 588 -4.60 2.89 -26.98
C SER A 588 -4.28 1.78 -27.98
N ALA A 589 -4.70 0.56 -27.66
CA ALA A 589 -4.62 -0.56 -28.59
C ALA A 589 -5.65 -0.42 -29.78
N ALA A 590 -6.68 0.40 -29.60
CA ALA A 590 -7.70 0.66 -30.59
C ALA A 590 -7.30 1.75 -31.63
N GLU A 591 -6.29 2.55 -31.33
CA GLU A 591 -5.94 3.73 -32.13
C GLU A 591 -4.45 3.71 -32.53
N THR A 592 -4.11 4.29 -33.69
CA THR A 592 -2.73 4.43 -34.15
C THR A 592 -2.08 5.71 -33.66
N GLN A 593 -2.86 6.70 -33.26
CA GLN A 593 -2.44 8.00 -32.75
C GLN A 593 -2.87 8.13 -31.28
N PRO A 594 -2.26 9.02 -30.48
CA PRO A 594 -2.72 9.30 -29.13
C PRO A 594 -4.19 9.67 -29.07
N VAL A 595 -4.91 9.15 -28.07
CA VAL A 595 -6.34 9.38 -27.89
C VAL A 595 -6.60 10.85 -27.57
N VAL A 596 -7.59 11.44 -28.25
CA VAL A 596 -8.01 12.83 -27.99
C VAL A 596 -8.76 12.88 -26.64
N LEU A 597 -8.41 13.87 -25.82
CA LEU A 597 -8.94 14.02 -24.46
C LEU A 597 -10.38 14.61 -24.47
N THR A 598 -11.32 13.85 -24.98
CA THR A 598 -12.76 14.10 -24.89
C THR A 598 -13.47 12.86 -24.32
N SER A 599 -14.56 13.08 -23.57
CA SER A 599 -15.31 11.98 -22.98
C SER A 599 -15.76 10.93 -24.00
N GLN A 600 -16.18 11.38 -25.22
CA GLN A 600 -16.59 10.49 -26.29
C GLN A 600 -15.43 9.68 -26.89
N ALA A 601 -14.27 10.34 -27.15
CA ALA A 601 -13.12 9.66 -27.74
C ALA A 601 -12.53 8.62 -26.76
N ILE A 602 -12.44 8.96 -25.48
CA ILE A 602 -12.01 8.06 -24.43
C ILE A 602 -12.95 6.85 -24.30
N ALA A 603 -14.24 7.11 -24.23
CA ALA A 603 -15.26 6.04 -24.14
C ALA A 603 -15.23 5.11 -25.35
N LYS A 604 -15.06 5.69 -26.57
CA LYS A 604 -14.90 4.93 -27.81
C LYS A 604 -13.64 4.05 -27.77
N SER A 605 -12.51 4.63 -27.40
CA SER A 605 -11.22 3.93 -27.33
C SER A 605 -11.31 2.73 -26.37
N ILE A 606 -11.89 2.91 -25.17
CA ILE A 606 -12.08 1.83 -24.22
C ILE A 606 -13.03 0.77 -24.79
N ALA A 607 -14.17 1.16 -25.39
CA ALA A 607 -15.13 0.21 -25.95
C ALA A 607 -14.50 -0.60 -27.11
N ASP A 608 -13.74 0.04 -27.96
CA ASP A 608 -13.05 -0.63 -29.06
C ASP A 608 -11.98 -1.62 -28.54
N THR A 609 -11.17 -1.22 -27.58
CA THR A 609 -10.19 -2.11 -26.93
C THR A 609 -10.88 -3.29 -26.23
N PHE A 610 -12.03 -3.05 -25.58
CA PHE A 610 -12.77 -4.04 -24.83
C PHE A 610 -13.46 -5.09 -25.74
N CYS A 611 -14.05 -4.65 -26.86
CA CYS A 611 -14.90 -5.47 -27.70
C CYS A 611 -14.18 -6.12 -28.89
N HIS A 612 -13.01 -5.62 -29.30
CA HIS A 612 -12.24 -6.19 -30.40
C HIS A 612 -11.04 -6.99 -29.89
N GLN A 613 -10.46 -7.82 -30.77
CA GLN A 613 -9.21 -8.53 -30.49
C GLN A 613 -8.12 -7.55 -30.06
N LEU A 614 -7.51 -7.82 -28.90
CA LEU A 614 -6.41 -7.00 -28.40
C LEU A 614 -5.06 -7.40 -29.01
N ASN A 615 -4.43 -6.51 -29.76
CA ASN A 615 -3.07 -6.70 -30.22
C ASN A 615 -2.07 -5.91 -29.37
N PHE A 616 -1.66 -6.50 -28.23
CA PHE A 616 -0.71 -5.86 -27.32
C PHE A 616 0.69 -5.72 -27.93
N THR A 617 1.08 -6.65 -28.81
CA THR A 617 2.35 -6.53 -29.55
C THR A 617 2.38 -5.25 -30.37
N GLN A 618 1.33 -4.99 -31.13
CA GLN A 618 1.23 -3.77 -31.96
C GLN A 618 1.18 -2.50 -31.11
N LEU A 619 0.46 -2.54 -29.98
CA LEU A 619 0.41 -1.42 -29.02
C LEU A 619 1.82 -1.03 -28.55
N ILE A 620 2.65 -1.99 -28.13
CA ILE A 620 4.02 -1.72 -27.69
C ILE A 620 4.91 -1.22 -28.82
N LEU A 621 4.78 -1.76 -30.03
CA LEU A 621 5.53 -1.27 -31.20
C LEU A 621 5.14 0.15 -31.56
N ASN A 622 3.85 0.49 -31.60
CA ASN A 622 3.35 1.85 -31.81
C ASN A 622 3.87 2.82 -30.73
N ALA A 623 3.84 2.41 -29.47
CA ALA A 623 4.36 3.21 -28.36
C ALA A 623 5.86 3.51 -28.53
N ARG A 624 6.65 2.52 -28.98
CA ARG A 624 8.09 2.72 -29.28
C ARG A 624 8.31 3.68 -30.44
N GLU A 625 7.50 3.62 -31.49
CA GLU A 625 7.53 4.55 -32.63
C GLU A 625 7.21 5.98 -32.19
N GLN A 626 6.29 6.16 -31.25
CA GLN A 626 5.95 7.45 -30.66
C GLN A 626 6.99 7.97 -29.64
N GLY A 627 8.00 7.20 -29.32
CA GLY A 627 9.11 7.64 -28.45
C GLY A 627 9.18 6.97 -27.09
N CYS A 628 8.29 6.03 -26.73
CA CYS A 628 8.40 5.29 -25.48
C CYS A 628 9.69 4.46 -25.42
N ARG A 629 10.41 4.56 -24.30
CA ARG A 629 11.69 3.88 -24.05
C ARG A 629 11.74 3.18 -22.71
N LEU A 630 11.13 3.77 -21.68
CA LEU A 630 11.02 3.21 -20.35
C LEU A 630 9.56 2.89 -20.07
N PHE A 631 9.24 1.60 -19.96
CA PHE A 631 7.91 1.10 -19.67
C PHE A 631 7.82 0.70 -18.19
N VAL A 632 7.08 1.45 -17.40
CA VAL A 632 6.87 1.19 -15.97
C VAL A 632 5.50 0.60 -15.77
N GLU A 633 5.41 -0.68 -15.42
CA GLU A 633 4.15 -1.33 -15.05
C GLU A 633 3.67 -0.81 -13.70
N VAL A 634 2.54 -0.09 -13.74
CA VAL A 634 1.92 0.54 -12.57
C VAL A 634 0.63 -0.22 -12.22
N GLY A 635 0.80 -1.27 -11.45
CA GLY A 635 -0.28 -2.16 -11.03
C GLY A 635 0.25 -3.32 -10.21
N ALA A 636 -0.65 -4.22 -9.81
CA ALA A 636 -0.26 -5.42 -9.09
C ALA A 636 0.47 -6.40 -10.02
N ASP A 637 1.49 -7.12 -9.48
CA ASP A 637 2.35 -8.07 -10.19
C ASP A 637 3.21 -7.41 -11.30
N ARG A 638 3.85 -8.21 -12.16
CA ARG A 638 4.77 -7.79 -13.24
C ARG A 638 4.50 -8.50 -14.56
N GLN A 639 3.24 -8.74 -14.87
CA GLN A 639 2.86 -9.54 -16.03
C GLN A 639 3.14 -8.81 -17.36
N THR A 640 2.74 -7.53 -17.45
CA THR A 640 2.95 -6.74 -18.67
C THR A 640 4.42 -6.42 -18.89
N THR A 641 5.21 -6.19 -17.84
CA THR A 641 6.67 -6.06 -17.91
C THR A 641 7.30 -7.25 -18.63
N THR A 642 6.93 -8.47 -18.22
CA THR A 642 7.46 -9.70 -18.84
C THR A 642 7.08 -9.82 -20.32
N LEU A 643 5.86 -9.40 -20.69
CA LEU A 643 5.42 -9.40 -22.09
C LEU A 643 6.17 -8.36 -22.90
N ILE A 644 6.36 -7.14 -22.38
CA ILE A 644 7.07 -6.06 -23.04
C ILE A 644 8.54 -6.43 -23.29
N ASP A 645 9.21 -7.04 -22.30
CA ASP A 645 10.59 -7.51 -22.47
C ASP A 645 10.72 -8.51 -23.62
N LYS A 646 9.77 -9.45 -23.73
CA LYS A 646 9.74 -10.41 -24.85
C LYS A 646 9.50 -9.73 -26.20
N ILE A 647 8.57 -8.78 -26.27
CA ILE A 647 8.27 -8.02 -27.50
C ILE A 647 9.50 -7.19 -27.90
N ASN A 648 10.15 -6.54 -26.94
CA ASN A 648 11.37 -5.77 -27.18
C ASN A 648 12.52 -6.64 -27.71
N ALA A 649 12.70 -7.85 -27.14
CA ALA A 649 13.74 -8.78 -27.58
C ALA A 649 13.51 -9.32 -29.00
N GLN A 650 12.28 -9.40 -29.48
CA GLN A 650 11.92 -9.85 -30.81
C GLN A 650 11.94 -8.73 -31.85
N SER A 651 11.95 -7.47 -31.42
CA SER A 651 11.93 -6.32 -32.31
C SER A 651 13.31 -6.09 -32.93
N SER A 652 13.37 -5.93 -34.24
CA SER A 652 14.57 -5.54 -34.98
C SER A 652 14.95 -4.06 -34.80
N ASN A 653 14.20 -3.31 -34.00
CA ASN A 653 14.45 -1.90 -33.76
C ASN A 653 15.74 -1.70 -32.94
N SER A 654 16.70 -0.97 -33.49
CA SER A 654 18.02 -0.72 -32.89
C SER A 654 17.97 0.18 -31.64
N VAL A 655 16.85 0.86 -31.41
CA VAL A 655 16.70 1.75 -30.23
C VAL A 655 16.36 0.94 -29.00
N SER A 656 17.18 1.06 -27.97
CA SER A 656 16.97 0.38 -26.68
C SER A 656 15.66 0.82 -26.01
N ALA A 657 14.96 -0.14 -25.42
CA ALA A 657 13.77 0.09 -24.60
C ALA A 657 13.73 -0.95 -23.47
N MET A 658 13.33 -0.54 -22.29
CA MET A 658 13.31 -1.38 -21.07
C MET A 658 11.95 -1.37 -20.41
N ALA A 659 11.60 -2.48 -19.76
CA ALA A 659 10.42 -2.56 -18.93
C ALA A 659 10.79 -2.86 -17.47
N MET A 660 10.02 -2.29 -16.55
CA MET A 660 10.16 -2.50 -15.12
C MET A 660 8.80 -2.42 -14.43
N ALA A 661 8.66 -3.06 -13.28
CA ALA A 661 7.41 -3.09 -12.53
C ALA A 661 7.58 -2.45 -11.15
N VAL A 662 6.58 -1.71 -10.70
CA VAL A 662 6.54 -1.11 -9.36
C VAL A 662 6.27 -2.18 -8.29
N ASN A 663 5.51 -3.22 -8.64
CA ASN A 663 5.13 -4.31 -7.75
C ASN A 663 5.40 -5.67 -8.38
N ALA A 664 5.55 -6.72 -7.57
CA ALA A 664 5.74 -8.09 -8.04
C ALA A 664 5.15 -9.09 -7.05
N LYS A 665 4.31 -9.98 -7.54
CA LYS A 665 3.75 -11.10 -6.76
C LYS A 665 4.86 -11.99 -6.21
N GLY A 666 4.77 -12.33 -4.92
CA GLY A 666 5.74 -13.17 -4.23
C GLY A 666 7.01 -12.45 -3.77
N GLY A 667 7.14 -11.15 -4.05
CA GLY A 667 8.16 -10.27 -3.52
C GLY A 667 7.65 -9.42 -2.36
N ASP A 668 8.58 -8.74 -1.67
CA ASP A 668 8.25 -7.66 -0.74
C ASP A 668 7.87 -6.42 -1.55
N ASP A 669 6.73 -5.79 -1.23
CA ASP A 669 6.20 -4.63 -1.98
C ASP A 669 7.19 -3.46 -2.01
N VAL A 670 7.82 -3.17 -0.86
CA VAL A 670 8.77 -2.05 -0.71
C VAL A 670 10.06 -2.33 -1.47
N THR A 671 10.56 -3.56 -1.42
CA THR A 671 11.75 -3.98 -2.18
C THR A 671 11.49 -3.89 -3.68
N SER A 672 10.31 -4.26 -4.14
CA SER A 672 9.91 -4.15 -5.55
C SER A 672 9.86 -2.68 -6.00
N LEU A 673 9.24 -1.82 -5.19
CA LEU A 673 9.22 -0.37 -5.40
C LEU A 673 10.64 0.20 -5.48
N LEU A 674 11.50 -0.11 -4.50
CA LEU A 674 12.89 0.39 -4.47
C LEU A 674 13.71 -0.05 -5.68
N LYS A 675 13.51 -1.28 -6.17
CA LYS A 675 14.14 -1.76 -7.40
C LYS A 675 13.69 -0.97 -8.62
N CYS A 676 12.40 -0.65 -8.73
CA CYS A 676 11.86 0.18 -9.80
C CYS A 676 12.45 1.60 -9.73
N LEU A 677 12.37 2.25 -8.55
CA LEU A 677 12.93 3.60 -8.34
C LEU A 677 14.44 3.65 -8.61
N GLY A 678 15.17 2.62 -8.23
CA GLY A 678 16.60 2.49 -8.52
C GLY A 678 16.90 2.48 -10.02
N GLN A 679 16.15 1.70 -10.79
CA GLN A 679 16.30 1.67 -12.25
C GLN A 679 15.93 3.02 -12.89
N LEU A 680 14.88 3.68 -12.41
CA LEU A 680 14.48 5.01 -12.89
C LEU A 680 15.57 6.06 -12.62
N ILE A 681 16.19 6.06 -11.41
CA ILE A 681 17.34 6.92 -11.10
C ILE A 681 18.53 6.62 -12.03
N ALA A 682 18.84 5.33 -12.21
CA ALA A 682 19.97 4.94 -13.07
C ALA A 682 19.73 5.30 -14.53
N HIS A 683 18.47 5.40 -14.98
CA HIS A 683 18.07 5.94 -16.28
C HIS A 683 17.88 7.47 -16.30
N ARG A 684 18.23 8.15 -15.20
CA ARG A 684 18.15 9.62 -15.08
C ARG A 684 16.73 10.19 -15.19
N VAL A 685 15.74 9.44 -14.67
CA VAL A 685 14.39 9.95 -14.48
C VAL A 685 14.39 10.85 -13.24
N PRO A 686 13.99 12.13 -13.34
CA PRO A 686 13.88 13.01 -12.19
C PRO A 686 12.85 12.49 -11.18
N MET A 687 13.18 12.58 -9.90
CA MET A 687 12.25 12.26 -8.83
C MET A 687 12.62 12.96 -7.52
N SER A 688 11.65 13.06 -6.61
CA SER A 688 11.86 13.54 -5.25
C SER A 688 12.58 12.47 -4.40
N LEU A 689 13.64 12.88 -3.72
CA LEU A 689 14.35 12.03 -2.73
C LEU A 689 13.85 12.26 -1.29
N SER A 690 12.91 13.18 -1.07
CA SER A 690 12.38 13.51 0.26
C SER A 690 11.82 12.30 1.03
N PRO A 691 11.09 11.33 0.42
CA PRO A 691 10.61 10.16 1.16
C PRO A 691 11.74 9.30 1.74
N PHE A 692 12.87 9.20 1.04
CA PHE A 692 14.05 8.47 1.51
C PHE A 692 14.69 9.16 2.71
N ILE A 693 14.86 10.49 2.63
CA ILE A 693 15.46 11.30 3.71
C ILE A 693 14.58 11.22 4.96
N ARG A 694 13.25 11.46 4.83
CA ARG A 694 12.31 11.33 5.96
C ARG A 694 12.37 9.95 6.61
N SER A 695 12.45 8.89 5.81
CA SER A 695 12.54 7.52 6.32
C SER A 695 13.85 7.25 7.07
N LEU A 696 14.98 7.78 6.57
CA LEU A 696 16.26 7.67 7.24
C LEU A 696 16.28 8.44 8.57
N ASP A 697 15.75 9.66 8.59
CA ASP A 697 15.62 10.46 9.82
C ASP A 697 14.80 9.72 10.87
N ALA A 698 13.66 9.15 10.49
CA ALA A 698 12.84 8.34 11.40
C ALA A 698 13.57 7.10 11.91
N SER A 699 14.30 6.38 11.04
CA SER A 699 15.06 5.18 11.42
C SER A 699 16.23 5.51 12.35
N ILE A 700 16.98 6.57 12.06
CA ILE A 700 18.11 7.04 12.89
C ILE A 700 17.60 7.49 14.26
N ASN A 701 16.50 8.27 14.30
CA ASN A 701 15.90 8.71 15.55
C ASN A 701 15.43 7.52 16.40
N THR A 702 14.80 6.52 15.79
CA THR A 702 14.34 5.31 16.50
C THR A 702 15.52 4.54 17.10
N LEU A 703 16.60 4.33 16.35
CA LEU A 703 17.80 3.63 16.83
C LEU A 703 18.51 4.43 17.94
N SER A 704 18.60 5.75 17.79
CA SER A 704 19.19 6.64 18.80
C SER A 704 18.41 6.60 20.12
N GLN A 705 17.07 6.58 20.04
CA GLN A 705 16.19 6.43 21.19
C GLN A 705 16.37 5.07 21.88
N GLN A 706 16.48 3.99 21.11
CA GLN A 706 16.73 2.66 21.66
C GLN A 706 18.08 2.57 22.34
N ALA A 707 19.14 3.18 21.78
CA ALA A 707 20.47 3.24 22.36
C ALA A 707 20.46 4.04 23.69
N ALA A 708 19.82 5.22 23.72
CA ALA A 708 19.71 6.03 24.91
C ALA A 708 18.93 5.35 26.06
N LEU A 709 17.87 4.58 25.73
CA LEU A 709 17.15 3.77 26.71
C LEU A 709 18.00 2.63 27.27
N ALA A 710 18.86 2.04 26.44
CA ALA A 710 19.79 0.99 26.89
C ALA A 710 20.88 1.55 27.81
N ASP A 711 21.32 2.80 27.60
CA ASP A 711 22.36 3.48 28.40
C ASP A 711 21.79 4.19 29.65
N GLY A 712 20.47 4.19 29.87
CA GLY A 712 19.84 4.82 31.04
C GLY A 712 19.84 6.36 31.05
N SER A 713 20.12 7.01 29.91
CA SER A 713 20.13 8.47 29.80
C SER A 713 18.78 9.02 29.28
N SER A 714 18.36 10.16 29.85
CA SER A 714 17.09 10.82 29.53
C SER A 714 17.11 11.47 28.12
N LEU A 715 16.07 11.26 27.32
CA LEU A 715 15.97 11.62 25.90
C LEU A 715 15.52 13.06 25.66
N ILE A 716 16.19 13.74 24.74
CA ILE A 716 15.71 14.97 24.08
C ILE A 716 15.35 14.64 22.63
N CYS A 717 14.06 14.66 22.27
CA CYS A 717 13.62 14.49 20.88
C CYS A 717 13.88 15.74 20.07
N TYR A 718 14.53 15.60 18.91
CA TYR A 718 14.60 16.65 17.90
C TYR A 718 13.30 16.65 17.09
N SER A 719 12.60 17.78 17.04
CA SER A 719 11.42 17.98 16.21
C SER A 719 11.80 18.22 14.75
N GLU A 720 11.04 17.65 13.84
CA GLU A 720 11.07 18.00 12.41
C GLU A 720 10.89 19.51 12.22
N THR A 721 11.87 20.14 11.58
CA THR A 721 11.68 21.47 11.01
C THR A 721 10.73 21.35 9.82
N SER A 722 9.54 21.94 9.97
CA SER A 722 8.66 22.23 8.86
C SER A 722 9.43 23.02 7.80
N LEU A 723 9.64 22.44 6.65
CA LEU A 723 9.97 23.18 5.44
C LEU A 723 8.72 23.98 5.06
N GLU A 724 8.68 25.23 5.51
CA GLU A 724 7.74 26.22 4.96
C GLU A 724 8.06 26.38 3.47
N GLY A 725 7.02 26.27 2.66
CA GLY A 725 7.11 26.44 1.24
C GLY A 725 7.51 27.85 0.85
N GLU A 726 8.45 27.98 -0.05
CA GLU A 726 8.56 29.18 -0.89
C GLU A 726 7.54 29.08 -2.03
N PRO A 727 6.80 30.16 -2.32
CA PRO A 727 5.91 30.22 -3.47
C PRO A 727 6.73 30.61 -4.69
N HIS A 728 6.77 29.75 -5.70
CA HIS A 728 6.72 30.12 -7.13
C HIS A 728 6.65 28.88 -8.02
#